data_e449a993b7085bea16b75ea270ac1366
#
_entry.id   e449a993b7085bea16b75ea270ac1366
#
_cell.length_a   1.000
_cell.length_b   1.000
_cell.length_c   1.000
_cell.angle_alpha   90.00
_cell.angle_beta   90.00
_cell.angle_gamma   90.00
#
_symmetry.space_group_name_H-M   'P 1'
#
loop_
_entity.id
_entity.type
_entity.pdbx_description
1 polymer ?
#
loop_
_entity_poly.entity_id
_entity_poly.type
_entity_poly.pdbx_seq_one_letter_code
_entity_poly.pdbx_strand_id
1 'polypeptide(L)'
;MKDTDKSAKARAKARAASGSGALKVKTRAKKAVIPVAAAPAPPPVARPPVAPPPVAGPAAPPAPKPSPKPAPEPAAAPAPFLGAGLELLSDEQRKAIETLSLNLARAAMTAQGAIAEAALRQADRPAALNPDPFHVSAGMSEVIGQLATQPDKLLRAQADLYGRYMELWRTAAMGALGKAPAEPAATAARPDKRFSDPDWNDNPVFDVVKQSYLITSTWLNDLVGGVEGVDPLTRRRVEFFTRMLTDAFSPSNFLLSNPAALRQAIETKGESVLRGVENFAADLERGGGQLAISQTDFSRFKVGENVATAPGKVIFQNDLIQLLQFSPSTTEVHEIPLLIFPPWINKFYILDLRPENSMIRWLAAQGFTVFVASWVNPDAKLSTKTIEDYLHEGIYAAIEAVTVQTGVATVNTVGYCIGGTLLSCALAHMAARNDRRIASATFFAAQQDFSEAGDLLIFTNDDWLKELEAKMDAGGGVLDGKTMADTFNALRGNDLIWSFFVNNYLLGKEPKPFDLLFWNADQTRMPKTLHMFYLRNFYRDNALAEGKLSLAGERLDLGKVPTPIYVQSSREDHIAPARSVYKGARLFGGPVTFTLAGSGHIAGVINAPAAMKYQHWTNDALPPTLEGWLAGATETPGSWWPHWATWLKARSGPLIPARDPAAGPLKPFEDAPGSYVKVRS
;
A
#
# COMPACT_ATOMS: atom_id res chain seq x y z
N MET A 1 32.95 -71.70 5.05
CA MET A 1 32.57 -73.00 5.63
C MET A 1 32.16 -72.71 7.08
N LYS A 2 30.89 -73.03 7.36
CA LYS A 2 30.27 -73.10 8.71
C LYS A 2 30.41 -71.87 9.62
N ASP A 3 29.38 -71.06 9.66
CA ASP A 3 28.57 -70.68 10.79
C ASP A 3 27.76 -69.40 10.45
N THR A 4 26.65 -69.59 9.76
CA THR A 4 25.59 -68.60 9.60
C THR A 4 24.27 -69.33 9.39
N ASP A 5 23.79 -70.01 10.42
CA ASP A 5 22.43 -70.56 10.40
C ASP A 5 21.87 -70.77 11.82
N LYS A 6 21.73 -69.70 12.62
CA LYS A 6 21.05 -69.81 13.92
C LYS A 6 20.20 -68.54 14.27
N SER A 7 20.09 -67.55 13.36
CA SER A 7 19.34 -66.33 13.66
C SER A 7 17.92 -66.22 13.03
N ALA A 8 17.58 -67.19 12.17
CA ALA A 8 16.31 -67.16 11.40
C ALA A 8 15.12 -67.95 12.03
N LYS A 9 15.34 -68.69 13.11
CA LYS A 9 14.29 -69.51 13.75
C LYS A 9 13.67 -68.95 15.04
N ALA A 10 14.14 -67.80 15.53
CA ALA A 10 13.63 -67.15 16.76
C ALA A 10 12.56 -66.08 16.51
N ARG A 11 12.27 -65.69 15.25
CA ARG A 11 11.27 -64.63 14.92
C ARG A 11 9.94 -65.15 14.38
N ALA A 12 9.75 -66.46 14.26
CA ALA A 12 8.54 -67.08 13.72
C ALA A 12 7.57 -67.64 14.78
N LYS A 13 7.83 -67.45 16.08
CA LYS A 13 6.99 -68.08 17.18
C LYS A 13 6.29 -67.05 18.07
N ALA A 14 6.28 -65.76 17.72
CA ALA A 14 5.60 -64.68 18.50
C ALA A 14 4.39 -64.04 17.78
N ARG A 15 3.81 -64.71 16.79
CA ARG A 15 2.71 -64.13 15.97
C ARG A 15 1.47 -65.01 15.85
N ALA A 16 1.21 -65.87 16.83
CA ALA A 16 0.01 -66.72 16.87
C ALA A 16 -0.48 -66.92 18.31
N ALA A 17 -0.93 -65.85 18.97
CA ALA A 17 -1.81 -65.91 20.14
C ALA A 17 -2.26 -64.53 20.56
N SER A 18 -3.31 -63.99 19.96
CA SER A 18 -4.31 -63.17 20.65
C SER A 18 -5.56 -63.06 19.75
N GLY A 19 -6.50 -63.89 20.11
CA GLY A 19 -7.78 -64.00 19.45
C GLY A 19 -8.70 -62.82 19.79
N SER A 20 -9.67 -62.72 18.92
CA SER A 20 -10.90 -61.92 18.96
C SER A 20 -11.48 -61.62 20.35
N GLY A 21 -11.61 -60.35 20.68
CA GLY A 21 -12.43 -59.87 21.78
C GLY A 21 -13.28 -58.67 21.33
N ALA A 22 -14.46 -58.95 20.85
CA ALA A 22 -15.47 -57.93 20.54
C ALA A 22 -15.99 -57.30 21.85
N LEU A 23 -15.62 -56.05 22.11
CA LEU A 23 -16.18 -55.28 23.20
C LEU A 23 -17.46 -54.57 22.74
N LYS A 24 -18.61 -55.07 23.28
CA LYS A 24 -19.92 -54.40 23.21
C LYS A 24 -19.87 -53.05 23.91
N VAL A 25 -20.08 -51.99 23.15
CA VAL A 25 -20.31 -50.65 23.70
C VAL A 25 -21.74 -50.62 24.27
N LYS A 26 -21.82 -50.53 25.59
CA LYS A 26 -23.06 -50.19 26.31
C LYS A 26 -23.33 -48.70 26.18
N THR A 27 -24.41 -48.36 25.51
CA THR A 27 -25.04 -47.04 25.54
C THR A 27 -25.41 -46.64 26.97
N ARG A 28 -24.80 -45.62 27.50
CA ARG A 28 -25.16 -45.06 28.81
C ARG A 28 -26.16 -43.91 28.60
N ALA A 29 -27.31 -44.04 29.28
CA ALA A 29 -28.42 -43.14 29.26
C ALA A 29 -28.04 -41.67 29.58
N LYS A 30 -28.68 -40.75 28.87
CA LYS A 30 -28.65 -39.31 29.13
C LYS A 30 -29.16 -39.02 30.56
N LYS A 31 -28.30 -38.47 31.41
CA LYS A 31 -28.74 -37.79 32.63
C LYS A 31 -29.31 -36.43 32.27
N ALA A 32 -30.57 -36.21 32.67
CA ALA A 32 -31.21 -34.91 32.56
C ALA A 32 -30.47 -33.86 33.38
N VAL A 33 -30.16 -32.75 32.74
CA VAL A 33 -29.66 -31.56 33.39
C VAL A 33 -30.84 -30.82 33.98
N ILE A 34 -30.88 -30.69 35.30
CA ILE A 34 -31.88 -29.88 36.01
C ILE A 34 -31.46 -28.40 35.78
N PRO A 35 -32.35 -27.52 35.32
CA PRO A 35 -32.03 -26.12 35.18
C PRO A 35 -31.89 -25.47 36.59
N VAL A 36 -30.74 -24.86 36.84
CA VAL A 36 -30.55 -24.01 38.00
C VAL A 36 -31.37 -22.75 37.81
N ALA A 37 -32.31 -22.52 38.73
CA ALA A 37 -33.13 -21.31 38.73
C ALA A 37 -32.24 -20.06 38.88
N ALA A 38 -32.43 -19.09 37.99
CA ALA A 38 -31.80 -17.80 38.10
C ALA A 38 -32.24 -17.06 39.36
N ALA A 39 -31.31 -16.51 40.10
CA ALA A 39 -31.58 -15.65 41.25
C ALA A 39 -32.41 -14.43 40.81
N PRO A 40 -33.36 -13.97 41.65
CA PRO A 40 -34.18 -12.79 41.30
C PRO A 40 -33.31 -11.53 41.29
N ALA A 41 -33.56 -10.68 40.27
CA ALA A 41 -32.93 -9.37 40.16
C ALA A 41 -33.29 -8.48 41.36
N PRO A 42 -32.38 -7.62 41.83
CA PRO A 42 -32.68 -6.70 42.93
C PRO A 42 -33.74 -5.67 42.45
N PRO A 43 -34.62 -5.21 43.41
CA PRO A 43 -35.66 -4.25 43.08
C PRO A 43 -35.06 -2.90 42.62
N PRO A 44 -35.78 -2.19 41.74
CA PRO A 44 -35.27 -0.88 41.27
C PRO A 44 -35.23 0.13 42.41
N VAL A 45 -34.10 0.78 42.53
CA VAL A 45 -33.90 1.91 43.46
C VAL A 45 -34.78 3.06 43.03
N ALA A 46 -35.74 3.47 43.86
CA ALA A 46 -36.59 4.60 43.61
C ALA A 46 -35.80 5.89 43.49
N ARG A 47 -35.89 6.56 42.38
CA ARG A 47 -35.36 7.90 42.18
C ARG A 47 -36.15 8.88 43.09
N PRO A 48 -35.51 9.86 43.73
CA PRO A 48 -36.21 10.88 44.46
C PRO A 48 -37.07 11.70 43.50
N PRO A 49 -38.23 12.23 43.97
CA PRO A 49 -39.15 12.99 43.12
C PRO A 49 -38.47 14.28 42.65
N VAL A 50 -38.48 14.49 41.33
CA VAL A 50 -38.07 15.74 40.70
C VAL A 50 -39.15 16.78 41.02
N ALA A 51 -38.75 17.90 41.66
CA ALA A 51 -39.61 19.03 41.92
C ALA A 51 -40.20 19.56 40.60
N PRO A 52 -41.50 19.93 40.57
CA PRO A 52 -42.09 20.48 39.36
C PRO A 52 -41.43 21.85 39.02
N PRO A 53 -41.26 22.18 37.73
CA PRO A 53 -40.76 23.48 37.33
C PRO A 53 -41.74 24.58 37.75
N PRO A 54 -41.25 25.78 38.06
CA PRO A 54 -42.11 26.93 38.42
C PRO A 54 -43.07 27.25 37.28
N VAL A 55 -44.33 27.43 37.61
CA VAL A 55 -45.37 27.84 36.67
C VAL A 55 -45.01 29.24 36.15
N ALA A 56 -44.77 29.30 34.84
CA ALA A 56 -44.56 30.58 34.15
C ALA A 56 -45.85 31.41 34.19
N GLY A 57 -45.78 32.64 34.73
CA GLY A 57 -46.82 33.62 34.62
C GLY A 57 -47.17 33.96 33.18
N PRO A 58 -48.34 34.58 32.91
CA PRO A 58 -48.78 34.85 31.56
C PRO A 58 -47.77 35.73 30.82
N ALA A 59 -47.35 35.23 29.66
CA ALA A 59 -46.42 35.93 28.78
C ALA A 59 -47.07 37.28 28.31
N ALA A 60 -46.29 38.33 28.41
CA ALA A 60 -46.62 39.62 27.79
C ALA A 60 -46.74 39.43 26.25
N PRO A 61 -47.63 40.16 25.59
CA PRO A 61 -47.80 40.06 24.15
C PRO A 61 -46.49 40.37 23.42
N PRO A 62 -46.15 39.62 22.36
CA PRO A 62 -44.91 39.85 21.64
C PRO A 62 -44.89 41.26 21.02
N ALA A 63 -43.78 41.96 21.20
CA ALA A 63 -43.51 43.20 20.52
C ALA A 63 -43.59 43.00 19.00
N PRO A 64 -44.15 43.99 18.24
CA PRO A 64 -44.25 43.85 16.80
C PRO A 64 -42.84 43.64 16.20
N LYS A 65 -42.69 42.59 15.38
CA LYS A 65 -41.47 42.35 14.61
C LYS A 65 -41.16 43.62 13.79
N PRO A 66 -39.90 44.09 13.80
CA PRO A 66 -39.53 45.19 12.91
C PRO A 66 -39.76 44.72 11.48
N SER A 67 -40.41 45.53 10.68
CA SER A 67 -40.61 45.32 9.25
C SER A 67 -39.24 45.01 8.62
N PRO A 68 -39.12 43.99 7.72
CA PRO A 68 -37.87 43.76 7.04
C PRO A 68 -37.45 45.03 6.32
N LYS A 69 -36.23 45.51 6.61
CA LYS A 69 -35.62 46.57 5.78
C LYS A 69 -35.70 46.10 4.35
N PRO A 70 -36.06 46.95 3.38
CA PRO A 70 -35.97 46.58 1.98
C PRO A 70 -34.56 46.07 1.72
N ALA A 71 -34.46 44.91 1.07
CA ALA A 71 -33.19 44.39 0.61
C ALA A 71 -32.48 45.53 -0.15
N PRO A 72 -31.17 45.74 0.08
CA PRO A 72 -30.44 46.67 -0.76
C PRO A 72 -30.67 46.25 -2.21
N GLU A 73 -31.09 47.20 -3.04
CA GLU A 73 -31.09 47.01 -4.49
C GLU A 73 -29.80 46.37 -4.86
N PRO A 74 -29.80 45.29 -5.68
CA PRO A 74 -28.55 44.69 -6.12
C PRO A 74 -27.74 45.84 -6.71
N ALA A 75 -26.57 46.11 -6.07
CA ALA A 75 -25.61 47.06 -6.59
C ALA A 75 -25.47 46.75 -8.07
N ALA A 76 -25.72 47.74 -8.92
CA ALA A 76 -25.55 47.59 -10.37
C ALA A 76 -24.22 46.90 -10.58
N ALA A 77 -24.24 45.74 -11.21
CA ALA A 77 -23.04 45.02 -11.55
C ALA A 77 -22.07 46.04 -12.19
N PRO A 78 -20.82 46.10 -11.74
CA PRO A 78 -19.88 47.03 -12.35
C PRO A 78 -19.93 46.78 -13.85
N ALA A 79 -20.25 47.82 -14.61
CA ALA A 79 -20.29 47.76 -16.05
C ALA A 79 -19.00 47.08 -16.51
N PRO A 80 -19.03 46.07 -17.41
CA PRO A 80 -17.87 45.29 -17.72
C PRO A 80 -16.79 46.22 -18.28
N PHE A 81 -15.66 46.30 -17.55
CA PHE A 81 -14.45 46.99 -18.01
C PHE A 81 -13.90 46.39 -19.32
N LEU A 82 -14.57 45.38 -19.86
CA LEU A 82 -14.27 44.66 -21.09
C LEU A 82 -14.81 45.34 -22.38
N GLY A 83 -15.67 46.34 -22.27
CA GLY A 83 -16.29 46.93 -23.46
C GLY A 83 -15.35 47.73 -24.37
N ALA A 84 -14.40 48.48 -23.80
CA ALA A 84 -13.51 49.35 -24.57
C ALA A 84 -12.28 48.67 -25.18
N GLY A 85 -11.95 47.43 -24.77
CA GLY A 85 -10.84 46.65 -25.30
C GLY A 85 -11.21 45.68 -26.42
N LEU A 86 -12.49 45.28 -26.50
CA LEU A 86 -12.96 44.28 -27.47
C LEU A 86 -13.02 44.83 -28.92
N GLU A 87 -13.16 46.14 -29.09
CA GLU A 87 -13.15 46.75 -30.42
C GLU A 87 -11.77 46.76 -31.08
N LEU A 88 -10.69 46.59 -30.30
CA LEU A 88 -9.32 46.53 -30.80
C LEU A 88 -8.87 45.11 -31.20
N LEU A 89 -9.71 44.09 -30.92
CA LEU A 89 -9.37 42.67 -31.20
C LEU A 89 -9.81 42.29 -32.61
N SER A 90 -9.02 41.46 -33.29
CA SER A 90 -9.42 40.84 -34.56
C SER A 90 -10.69 39.96 -34.36
N ASP A 91 -11.44 39.72 -35.42
CA ASP A 91 -12.61 38.82 -35.40
C ASP A 91 -12.24 37.41 -34.93
N GLU A 92 -11.05 36.93 -35.26
CA GLU A 92 -10.53 35.65 -34.81
C GLU A 92 -10.26 35.65 -33.30
N GLN A 93 -9.69 36.74 -32.75
CA GLN A 93 -9.45 36.89 -31.32
C GLN A 93 -10.76 36.99 -30.53
N ARG A 94 -11.76 37.74 -31.04
CA ARG A 94 -13.09 37.81 -30.42
C ARG A 94 -13.77 36.44 -30.39
N LYS A 95 -13.76 35.70 -31.49
CA LYS A 95 -14.31 34.34 -31.54
C LYS A 95 -13.57 33.36 -30.63
N ALA A 96 -12.26 33.52 -30.47
CA ALA A 96 -11.47 32.72 -29.52
C ALA A 96 -11.88 32.98 -28.06
N ILE A 97 -12.06 34.25 -27.68
CA ILE A 97 -12.50 34.66 -26.33
C ILE A 97 -13.94 34.19 -26.07
N GLU A 98 -14.84 34.33 -27.04
CA GLU A 98 -16.19 33.82 -26.95
C GLU A 98 -16.24 32.33 -26.74
N THR A 99 -15.48 31.57 -27.50
CA THR A 99 -15.36 30.12 -27.36
C THR A 99 -14.80 29.73 -25.99
N LEU A 100 -13.73 30.39 -25.54
CA LEU A 100 -13.15 30.19 -24.20
C LEU A 100 -14.19 30.45 -23.11
N SER A 101 -14.89 31.60 -23.16
CA SER A 101 -15.91 31.97 -22.19
C SER A 101 -17.06 30.96 -22.14
N LEU A 102 -17.51 30.49 -23.31
CA LEU A 102 -18.54 29.45 -23.42
C LEU A 102 -18.10 28.13 -22.80
N ASN A 103 -16.88 27.67 -23.10
CA ASN A 103 -16.34 26.43 -22.57
C ASN A 103 -16.13 26.50 -21.05
N LEU A 104 -15.65 27.63 -20.52
CA LEU A 104 -15.53 27.85 -19.08
C LEU A 104 -16.90 27.88 -18.38
N ALA A 105 -17.92 28.49 -18.98
CA ALA A 105 -19.27 28.47 -18.46
C ALA A 105 -19.87 27.05 -18.45
N ARG A 106 -19.67 26.29 -19.52
CA ARG A 106 -20.07 24.87 -19.55
C ARG A 106 -19.36 24.06 -18.48
N ALA A 107 -18.04 24.20 -18.35
CA ALA A 107 -17.26 23.53 -17.31
C ALA A 107 -17.78 23.88 -15.90
N ALA A 108 -18.08 25.14 -15.62
CA ALA A 108 -18.64 25.56 -14.34
C ALA A 108 -20.02 24.92 -14.04
N MET A 109 -20.91 24.87 -15.03
CA MET A 109 -22.22 24.20 -14.86
C MET A 109 -22.09 22.70 -14.64
N THR A 110 -21.22 22.02 -15.40
CA THR A 110 -20.96 20.59 -15.24
C THR A 110 -20.36 20.29 -13.87
N ALA A 111 -19.39 21.09 -13.40
CA ALA A 111 -18.79 20.95 -12.07
C ALA A 111 -19.84 21.13 -10.95
N GLN A 112 -20.70 22.17 -11.06
CA GLN A 112 -21.77 22.40 -10.09
C GLN A 112 -22.76 21.22 -10.04
N GLY A 113 -23.16 20.70 -11.20
CA GLY A 113 -24.03 19.54 -11.30
C GLY A 113 -23.42 18.29 -10.64
N ALA A 114 -22.17 17.97 -10.97
CA ALA A 114 -21.45 16.83 -10.41
C ALA A 114 -21.25 16.92 -8.89
N ILE A 115 -20.90 18.12 -8.38
CA ILE A 115 -20.74 18.35 -6.94
C ILE A 115 -22.09 18.24 -6.21
N ALA A 116 -23.18 18.80 -6.77
CA ALA A 116 -24.51 18.71 -6.18
C ALA A 116 -25.00 17.26 -6.12
N GLU A 117 -24.80 16.49 -7.19
CA GLU A 117 -25.16 15.08 -7.22
C GLU A 117 -24.33 14.26 -6.22
N ALA A 118 -23.01 14.52 -6.14
CA ALA A 118 -22.14 13.88 -5.15
C ALA A 118 -22.57 14.19 -3.72
N ALA A 119 -22.95 15.44 -3.43
CA ALA A 119 -23.46 15.85 -2.13
C ALA A 119 -24.79 15.15 -1.78
N LEU A 120 -25.71 15.00 -2.73
CA LEU A 120 -26.96 14.26 -2.54
C LEU A 120 -26.68 12.78 -2.24
N ARG A 121 -25.81 12.13 -3.00
CA ARG A 121 -25.41 10.72 -2.76
C ARG A 121 -24.73 10.51 -1.40
N GLN A 122 -24.04 11.53 -0.87
CA GLN A 122 -23.43 11.47 0.46
C GLN A 122 -24.44 11.74 1.59
N ALA A 123 -25.49 12.54 1.35
CA ALA A 123 -26.50 12.87 2.34
C ALA A 123 -27.29 11.61 2.81
N ASP A 124 -27.41 10.60 1.96
CA ASP A 124 -28.06 9.34 2.28
C ASP A 124 -27.17 8.35 3.07
N ARG A 125 -25.90 8.69 3.29
CA ARG A 125 -24.99 7.87 4.10
C ARG A 125 -24.98 8.39 5.54
N PRO A 126 -25.08 7.52 6.55
CA PRO A 126 -24.97 8.00 7.95
C PRO A 126 -23.64 8.75 8.11
N ALA A 127 -23.74 9.98 8.57
CA ALA A 127 -22.62 10.88 8.78
C ALA A 127 -21.72 10.37 9.92
N ALA A 128 -20.81 9.47 9.59
CA ALA A 128 -19.67 9.11 10.42
C ALA A 128 -18.39 9.61 9.75
N LEU A 129 -18.36 10.87 9.34
CA LEU A 129 -17.11 11.53 9.04
C LEU A 129 -16.57 12.03 10.38
N ASN A 130 -15.69 11.26 10.99
CA ASN A 130 -14.79 11.80 12.00
C ASN A 130 -14.10 13.01 11.34
N PRO A 131 -14.26 14.24 11.88
CA PRO A 131 -13.63 15.43 11.31
C PRO A 131 -12.10 15.37 11.36
N ASP A 132 -11.53 14.45 12.11
CA ASP A 132 -10.09 14.14 12.20
C ASP A 132 -9.85 12.62 12.03
N PRO A 133 -10.04 12.08 10.81
CA PRO A 133 -9.97 10.64 10.55
C PRO A 133 -8.58 10.04 10.82
N PHE A 134 -7.58 10.87 11.03
CA PHE A 134 -6.19 10.45 11.28
C PHE A 134 -5.69 10.84 12.67
N HIS A 135 -6.57 11.36 13.53
CA HIS A 135 -6.22 11.83 14.88
C HIS A 135 -5.03 12.80 14.91
N VAL A 136 -4.97 13.71 13.93
CA VAL A 136 -3.88 14.68 13.77
C VAL A 136 -4.05 15.86 14.70
N SER A 137 -5.31 16.24 15.01
CA SER A 137 -5.62 17.43 15.79
C SER A 137 -4.98 17.41 17.18
N ALA A 138 -4.99 16.27 17.86
CA ALA A 138 -4.33 16.10 19.15
C ALA A 138 -2.81 16.26 19.03
N GLY A 139 -2.19 15.56 18.07
CA GLY A 139 -0.74 15.65 17.81
C GLY A 139 -0.31 17.06 17.36
N MET A 140 -1.12 17.72 16.52
CA MET A 140 -0.87 19.10 16.11
C MET A 140 -0.95 20.05 17.30
N SER A 141 -1.93 19.88 18.19
CA SER A 141 -2.06 20.67 19.41
C SER A 141 -0.87 20.48 20.35
N GLU A 142 -0.34 19.26 20.46
CA GLU A 142 0.86 18.96 21.21
C GLU A 142 2.10 19.64 20.61
N VAL A 143 2.29 19.54 19.28
CA VAL A 143 3.38 20.21 18.58
C VAL A 143 3.31 21.73 18.75
N ILE A 144 2.13 22.34 18.60
CA ILE A 144 1.93 23.79 18.79
C ILE A 144 2.21 24.16 20.27
N GLY A 145 1.74 23.37 21.22
CA GLY A 145 2.02 23.56 22.65
C GLY A 145 3.52 23.54 22.95
N GLN A 146 4.25 22.57 22.42
CA GLN A 146 5.69 22.48 22.59
C GLN A 146 6.43 23.62 21.88
N LEU A 147 6.01 24.02 20.68
CA LEU A 147 6.56 25.21 19.99
C LEU A 147 6.40 26.48 20.83
N ALA A 148 5.26 26.66 21.50
CA ALA A 148 5.02 27.81 22.38
C ALA A 148 5.99 27.85 23.57
N THR A 149 6.53 26.69 24.01
CA THR A 149 7.55 26.63 25.07
C THR A 149 8.97 26.85 24.55
N GLN A 150 9.17 26.94 23.22
CA GLN A 150 10.47 27.11 22.55
C GLN A 150 10.53 28.45 21.76
N PRO A 151 10.35 29.62 22.43
CA PRO A 151 10.24 30.91 21.72
C PRO A 151 11.47 31.25 20.89
N ASP A 152 12.66 30.86 21.31
CA ASP A 152 13.91 31.10 20.59
C ASP A 152 13.93 30.39 19.23
N LYS A 153 13.41 29.15 19.16
CA LYS A 153 13.30 28.41 17.89
C LYS A 153 12.29 29.06 16.97
N LEU A 154 11.14 29.44 17.52
CA LEU A 154 10.09 30.12 16.73
C LEU A 154 10.59 31.44 16.15
N LEU A 155 11.29 32.25 16.96
CA LEU A 155 11.89 33.51 16.50
C LEU A 155 12.95 33.31 15.42
N ARG A 156 13.83 32.30 15.57
CA ARG A 156 14.80 31.93 14.54
C ARG A 156 14.13 31.46 13.26
N ALA A 157 13.12 30.60 13.36
CA ALA A 157 12.38 30.14 12.19
C ALA A 157 11.67 31.27 11.46
N GLN A 158 11.08 32.22 12.20
CA GLN A 158 10.46 33.41 11.61
C GLN A 158 11.47 34.32 10.94
N ALA A 159 12.65 34.52 11.56
CA ALA A 159 13.72 35.32 10.99
C ALA A 159 14.30 34.70 9.69
N ASP A 160 14.44 33.36 9.67
CA ASP A 160 14.86 32.60 8.49
C ASP A 160 13.83 32.73 7.34
N LEU A 161 12.54 32.55 7.66
CA LEU A 161 11.46 32.71 6.69
C LEU A 161 11.49 34.12 6.07
N TYR A 162 11.56 35.14 6.93
CA TYR A 162 11.63 36.53 6.49
C TYR A 162 12.85 36.79 5.62
N GLY A 163 14.02 36.30 6.03
CA GLY A 163 15.28 36.43 5.27
C GLY A 163 15.17 35.82 3.87
N ARG A 164 14.61 34.62 3.75
CA ARG A 164 14.37 33.93 2.46
C ARG A 164 13.40 34.69 1.57
N TYR A 165 12.31 35.25 2.13
CA TYR A 165 11.39 36.08 1.37
C TYR A 165 12.02 37.42 0.92
N MET A 166 12.81 38.06 1.76
CA MET A 166 13.54 39.28 1.37
C MET A 166 14.55 39.00 0.22
N GLU A 167 15.22 37.85 0.25
CA GLU A 167 16.10 37.41 -0.84
C GLU A 167 15.32 37.13 -2.12
N LEU A 168 14.16 36.46 -2.02
CA LEU A 168 13.28 36.23 -3.16
C LEU A 168 12.84 37.55 -3.80
N TRP A 169 12.37 38.52 -3.01
CA TRP A 169 11.94 39.82 -3.51
C TRP A 169 13.11 40.64 -4.12
N ARG A 170 14.27 40.54 -3.49
CA ARG A 170 15.48 41.18 -4.03
C ARG A 170 15.84 40.59 -5.41
N THR A 171 15.81 39.27 -5.53
CA THR A 171 16.15 38.57 -6.79
C THR A 171 15.10 38.87 -7.88
N ALA A 172 13.81 38.84 -7.55
CA ALA A 172 12.75 39.20 -8.47
C ALA A 172 12.85 40.66 -8.98
N ALA A 173 13.14 41.61 -8.07
CA ALA A 173 13.35 43.01 -8.43
C ALA A 173 14.58 43.24 -9.34
N MET A 174 15.70 42.54 -9.09
CA MET A 174 16.90 42.61 -9.93
C MET A 174 16.62 42.00 -11.32
N GLY A 175 15.90 40.90 -11.40
CA GLY A 175 15.45 40.31 -12.68
C GLY A 175 14.58 41.26 -13.49
N ALA A 176 13.61 41.96 -12.84
CA ALA A 176 12.78 42.95 -13.48
C ALA A 176 13.57 44.18 -14.01
N LEU A 177 14.72 44.46 -13.43
CA LEU A 177 15.65 45.51 -13.90
C LEU A 177 16.65 45.01 -14.96
N GLY A 178 16.49 43.79 -15.48
CA GLY A 178 17.37 43.23 -16.52
C GLY A 178 18.77 42.87 -16.06
N LYS A 179 19.04 42.81 -14.75
CA LYS A 179 20.29 42.34 -14.19
C LYS A 179 20.29 40.82 -14.10
N ALA A 180 21.44 40.18 -14.41
CA ALA A 180 21.56 38.74 -14.34
C ALA A 180 21.03 38.21 -12.98
N PRO A 181 20.14 37.18 -12.98
CA PRO A 181 19.63 36.67 -11.75
C PRO A 181 20.76 36.12 -10.89
N ALA A 182 20.73 36.45 -9.60
CA ALA A 182 21.47 35.71 -8.59
C ALA A 182 20.92 34.28 -8.53
N GLU A 183 21.60 33.35 -7.84
CA GLU A 183 21.08 32.03 -7.60
C GLU A 183 19.63 32.09 -7.04
N PRO A 184 18.76 31.12 -7.40
CA PRO A 184 17.39 31.10 -6.87
C PRO A 184 17.37 31.13 -5.34
N ALA A 185 16.48 31.91 -4.73
CA ALA A 185 16.33 31.99 -3.28
C ALA A 185 15.96 30.66 -2.63
N ALA A 186 15.30 29.76 -3.38
CA ALA A 186 15.00 28.40 -2.98
C ALA A 186 15.09 27.45 -4.17
N THR A 187 15.73 26.30 -3.93
CA THR A 187 15.79 25.17 -4.86
C THR A 187 15.29 23.92 -4.16
N ALA A 188 14.57 23.06 -4.88
CA ALA A 188 14.19 21.76 -4.35
C ALA A 188 15.48 20.93 -4.09
N ALA A 189 15.52 20.24 -2.95
CA ALA A 189 16.67 19.39 -2.58
C ALA A 189 16.91 18.23 -3.59
N ARG A 190 15.91 17.90 -4.39
CA ARG A 190 15.94 16.95 -5.52
C ARG A 190 15.11 17.50 -6.67
N PRO A 191 15.35 17.06 -7.93
CA PRO A 191 14.50 17.44 -9.04
C PRO A 191 13.02 17.13 -8.74
N ASP A 192 12.21 18.19 -8.69
CA ASP A 192 10.78 18.08 -8.40
C ASP A 192 9.99 18.09 -9.72
N LYS A 193 9.39 16.97 -10.04
CA LYS A 193 8.63 16.77 -11.29
C LYS A 193 7.44 17.70 -11.43
N ARG A 194 6.89 18.23 -10.33
CA ARG A 194 5.79 19.20 -10.34
C ARG A 194 6.14 20.48 -11.07
N PHE A 195 7.42 20.85 -11.03
CA PHE A 195 7.98 22.07 -11.59
C PHE A 195 8.86 21.81 -12.82
N SER A 196 8.55 20.76 -13.60
CA SER A 196 9.33 20.37 -14.78
C SER A 196 9.04 21.22 -16.03
N ASP A 197 7.90 21.94 -16.06
CA ASP A 197 7.60 22.86 -17.18
C ASP A 197 8.59 24.03 -17.17
N PRO A 198 9.17 24.43 -18.33
CA PRO A 198 10.16 25.50 -18.41
C PRO A 198 9.66 26.83 -17.84
N ASP A 199 8.40 27.18 -18.02
CA ASP A 199 7.82 28.42 -17.54
C ASP A 199 7.92 28.60 -16.02
N TRP A 200 8.11 27.53 -15.25
CA TRP A 200 8.40 27.62 -13.83
C TRP A 200 9.73 28.31 -13.50
N ASN A 201 10.64 28.39 -14.48
CA ASN A 201 11.95 29.05 -14.33
C ASN A 201 12.07 30.28 -15.23
N ASP A 202 11.49 30.21 -16.44
CA ASP A 202 11.69 31.22 -17.46
C ASP A 202 10.69 32.39 -17.34
N ASN A 203 9.54 32.18 -16.72
CA ASN A 203 8.55 33.22 -16.48
C ASN A 203 8.69 33.76 -15.04
N PRO A 204 9.01 35.07 -14.87
CA PRO A 204 9.24 35.65 -13.54
C PRO A 204 8.09 35.50 -12.54
N VAL A 205 6.84 35.51 -13.02
CA VAL A 205 5.67 35.36 -12.15
C VAL A 205 5.58 33.93 -11.61
N PHE A 206 5.70 32.94 -12.48
CA PHE A 206 5.65 31.54 -12.04
C PHE A 206 6.88 31.14 -11.23
N ASP A 207 8.04 31.69 -11.52
CA ASP A 207 9.24 31.45 -10.71
C ASP A 207 9.07 31.99 -9.28
N VAL A 208 8.55 33.20 -9.10
CA VAL A 208 8.24 33.76 -7.77
C VAL A 208 7.20 32.89 -7.04
N VAL A 209 6.15 32.44 -7.73
CA VAL A 209 5.11 31.57 -7.14
C VAL A 209 5.73 30.24 -6.69
N LYS A 210 6.53 29.59 -7.53
CA LYS A 210 7.25 28.34 -7.20
C LYS A 210 8.17 28.54 -6.00
N GLN A 211 9.05 29.55 -6.03
CA GLN A 211 9.99 29.81 -4.95
C GLN A 211 9.29 30.15 -3.63
N SER A 212 8.23 30.96 -3.66
CA SER A 212 7.39 31.25 -2.48
C SER A 212 6.82 29.97 -1.84
N TYR A 213 6.33 29.06 -2.68
CA TYR A 213 5.84 27.77 -2.22
C TYR A 213 6.97 26.92 -1.61
N LEU A 214 8.12 26.81 -2.28
CA LEU A 214 9.26 26.04 -1.79
C LEU A 214 9.80 26.59 -0.46
N ILE A 215 9.89 27.90 -0.32
CA ILE A 215 10.29 28.57 0.93
C ILE A 215 9.31 28.22 2.05
N THR A 216 8.00 28.41 1.83
CA THR A 216 6.99 28.20 2.85
C THR A 216 6.85 26.75 3.23
N SER A 217 6.80 25.82 2.24
CA SER A 217 6.65 24.39 2.49
C SER A 217 7.87 23.80 3.22
N THR A 218 9.08 24.18 2.83
CA THR A 218 10.30 23.76 3.52
C THR A 218 10.31 24.30 4.95
N TRP A 219 10.07 25.60 5.13
CA TRP A 219 10.03 26.23 6.44
C TRP A 219 9.02 25.53 7.39
N LEU A 220 7.80 25.22 6.89
CA LEU A 220 6.77 24.59 7.69
C LEU A 220 7.17 23.15 8.11
N ASN A 221 7.72 22.38 7.17
CA ASN A 221 8.19 21.02 7.45
C ASN A 221 9.39 21.03 8.44
N ASP A 222 10.34 21.95 8.27
CA ASP A 222 11.50 22.10 9.15
C ASP A 222 11.06 22.54 10.55
N LEU A 223 10.08 23.45 10.64
CA LEU A 223 9.53 23.93 11.92
C LEU A 223 8.91 22.76 12.71
N VAL A 224 8.09 21.96 12.06
CA VAL A 224 7.43 20.79 12.69
C VAL A 224 8.45 19.72 13.05
N GLY A 225 9.35 19.38 12.13
CA GLY A 225 10.40 18.37 12.36
C GLY A 225 11.41 18.76 13.45
N GLY A 226 11.64 20.05 13.64
CA GLY A 226 12.56 20.60 14.65
C GLY A 226 12.01 20.70 16.06
N VAL A 227 10.73 20.38 16.32
CA VAL A 227 10.13 20.48 17.65
C VAL A 227 10.68 19.42 18.59
N GLU A 228 11.16 19.83 19.77
CA GLU A 228 11.62 18.95 20.82
C GLU A 228 10.52 18.69 21.87
N GLY A 229 10.62 17.58 22.60
CA GLY A 229 9.69 17.23 23.67
C GLY A 229 8.38 16.55 23.19
N VAL A 230 8.25 16.28 21.90
CA VAL A 230 7.13 15.52 21.33
C VAL A 230 7.55 14.07 21.13
N ASP A 231 6.63 13.15 21.44
CA ASP A 231 6.82 11.72 21.19
C ASP A 231 7.18 11.46 19.70
N PRO A 232 8.17 10.58 19.41
CA PRO A 232 8.65 10.35 18.05
C PRO A 232 7.56 9.93 17.06
N LEU A 233 6.57 9.13 17.48
CA LEU A 233 5.48 8.68 16.61
C LEU A 233 4.49 9.84 16.32
N THR A 234 4.15 10.61 17.34
CA THR A 234 3.33 11.83 17.21
C THR A 234 4.00 12.84 16.29
N ARG A 235 5.32 13.09 16.46
CA ARG A 235 6.08 13.96 15.56
C ARG A 235 6.00 13.48 14.11
N ARG A 236 6.32 12.21 13.86
CA ARG A 236 6.24 11.61 12.50
C ARG A 236 4.86 11.76 11.88
N ARG A 237 3.80 11.60 12.69
CA ARG A 237 2.42 11.80 12.23
C ARG A 237 2.18 13.23 11.79
N VAL A 238 2.54 14.20 12.63
CA VAL A 238 2.34 15.63 12.30
C VAL A 238 3.20 16.03 11.09
N GLU A 239 4.46 15.56 10.99
CA GLU A 239 5.32 15.75 9.80
C GLU A 239 4.66 15.19 8.53
N PHE A 240 4.12 13.98 8.60
CA PHE A 240 3.46 13.35 7.44
C PHE A 240 2.26 14.17 6.96
N PHE A 241 1.39 14.60 7.87
CA PHE A 241 0.21 15.40 7.51
C PHE A 241 0.57 16.82 7.09
N THR A 242 1.60 17.42 7.69
CA THR A 242 2.13 18.71 7.25
C THR A 242 2.63 18.60 5.81
N ARG A 243 3.34 17.54 5.48
CA ARG A 243 3.79 17.26 4.11
C ARG A 243 2.59 17.04 3.15
N MET A 244 1.60 16.23 3.53
CA MET A 244 0.37 16.06 2.74
C MET A 244 -0.34 17.39 2.49
N LEU A 245 -0.44 18.23 3.51
CA LEU A 245 -1.08 19.55 3.40
C LEU A 245 -0.28 20.47 2.47
N THR A 246 1.03 20.56 2.65
CA THR A 246 1.89 21.37 1.77
C THR A 246 1.81 20.88 0.33
N ASP A 247 1.81 19.56 0.09
CA ASP A 247 1.66 18.99 -1.24
C ASP A 247 0.31 19.34 -1.87
N ALA A 248 -0.78 19.35 -1.10
CA ALA A 248 -2.11 19.74 -1.57
C ALA A 248 -2.14 21.21 -2.02
N PHE A 249 -1.45 22.09 -1.31
CA PHE A 249 -1.35 23.51 -1.62
C PHE A 249 -0.25 23.88 -2.62
N SER A 250 0.37 22.89 -3.26
CA SER A 250 1.33 23.14 -4.34
C SER A 250 0.68 23.97 -5.46
N PRO A 251 1.34 25.04 -5.93
CA PRO A 251 0.79 25.86 -7.03
C PRO A 251 0.61 25.08 -8.33
N SER A 252 1.30 23.96 -8.48
CA SER A 252 1.09 23.06 -9.61
C SER A 252 -0.31 22.43 -9.66
N ASN A 253 -1.05 22.43 -8.55
CA ASN A 253 -2.36 21.80 -8.43
C ASN A 253 -3.55 22.71 -8.78
N PHE A 254 -3.28 23.95 -9.19
CA PHE A 254 -4.33 24.92 -9.49
C PHE A 254 -4.18 25.49 -10.91
N LEU A 255 -5.29 25.61 -11.62
CA LEU A 255 -5.31 26.00 -13.03
C LEU A 255 -4.59 27.34 -13.29
N LEU A 256 -4.83 28.35 -12.46
CA LEU A 256 -4.29 29.70 -12.66
C LEU A 256 -2.82 29.86 -12.28
N SER A 257 -2.32 29.01 -11.39
CA SER A 257 -0.91 29.04 -10.95
C SER A 257 -0.03 27.99 -11.62
N ASN A 258 -0.63 27.05 -12.37
CA ASN A 258 0.13 26.04 -13.13
C ASN A 258 0.34 26.54 -14.57
N PRO A 259 1.59 26.87 -15.01
CA PRO A 259 1.83 27.43 -16.33
C PRO A 259 1.43 26.50 -17.47
N ALA A 260 1.69 25.19 -17.35
CA ALA A 260 1.29 24.22 -18.36
C ALA A 260 -0.22 24.12 -18.50
N ALA A 261 -0.96 24.11 -17.40
CA ALA A 261 -2.42 24.04 -17.38
C ALA A 261 -3.04 25.32 -17.94
N LEU A 262 -2.53 26.47 -17.54
CA LEU A 262 -3.00 27.76 -18.05
C LEU A 262 -2.74 27.91 -19.55
N ARG A 263 -1.54 27.57 -20.03
CA ARG A 263 -1.21 27.58 -21.46
C ARG A 263 -2.13 26.65 -22.25
N GLN A 264 -2.32 25.41 -21.79
CA GLN A 264 -3.21 24.44 -22.41
C GLN A 264 -4.66 24.92 -22.46
N ALA A 265 -5.16 25.57 -21.42
CA ALA A 265 -6.51 26.13 -21.39
C ALA A 265 -6.69 27.24 -22.43
N ILE A 266 -5.69 28.12 -22.60
CA ILE A 266 -5.71 29.20 -23.58
C ILE A 266 -5.61 28.62 -25.01
N GLU A 267 -4.65 27.76 -25.29
CA GLU A 267 -4.42 27.13 -26.61
C GLU A 267 -5.63 26.33 -27.08
N THR A 268 -6.31 25.62 -26.20
CA THR A 268 -7.51 24.84 -26.50
C THR A 268 -8.82 25.65 -26.39
N LYS A 269 -8.73 26.95 -26.16
CA LYS A 269 -9.91 27.83 -25.97
C LYS A 269 -10.86 27.28 -24.88
N GLY A 270 -10.31 26.76 -23.79
CA GLY A 270 -11.04 26.21 -22.65
C GLY A 270 -11.53 24.76 -22.80
N GLU A 271 -11.33 24.12 -23.94
CA GLU A 271 -11.77 22.73 -24.14
C GLU A 271 -11.07 21.75 -23.20
N SER A 272 -9.77 21.96 -22.90
CA SER A 272 -9.06 21.14 -21.92
C SER A 272 -9.68 21.20 -20.53
N VAL A 273 -10.17 22.39 -20.11
CA VAL A 273 -10.85 22.57 -18.82
C VAL A 273 -12.19 21.86 -18.81
N LEU A 274 -12.96 21.97 -19.91
CA LEU A 274 -14.24 21.25 -20.04
C LEU A 274 -14.05 19.75 -19.93
N ARG A 275 -13.12 19.15 -20.71
CA ARG A 275 -12.78 17.71 -20.58
C ARG A 275 -12.29 17.34 -19.18
N GLY A 276 -11.51 18.22 -18.54
CA GLY A 276 -11.05 18.02 -17.17
C GLY A 276 -12.19 17.90 -16.16
N VAL A 277 -13.23 18.75 -16.31
CA VAL A 277 -14.42 18.69 -15.48
C VAL A 277 -15.28 17.46 -15.81
N GLU A 278 -15.39 17.07 -17.05
CA GLU A 278 -16.07 15.82 -17.46
C GLU A 278 -15.38 14.58 -16.83
N ASN A 279 -14.04 14.52 -16.87
CA ASN A 279 -13.27 13.49 -16.19
C ASN A 279 -13.52 13.49 -14.68
N PHE A 280 -13.55 14.66 -14.06
CA PHE A 280 -13.83 14.81 -12.63
C PHE A 280 -15.23 14.32 -12.27
N ALA A 281 -16.25 14.67 -13.07
CA ALA A 281 -17.62 14.22 -12.88
C ALA A 281 -17.74 12.70 -13.00
N ALA A 282 -17.11 12.10 -14.00
CA ALA A 282 -17.06 10.64 -14.19
C ALA A 282 -16.38 9.91 -13.02
N ASP A 283 -15.31 10.50 -12.46
CA ASP A 283 -14.60 9.94 -11.32
C ASP A 283 -15.40 10.07 -10.00
N LEU A 284 -16.19 11.13 -9.83
CA LEU A 284 -17.16 11.27 -8.74
C LEU A 284 -18.30 10.24 -8.86
N GLU A 285 -18.84 10.05 -10.05
CA GLU A 285 -19.90 9.08 -10.30
C GLU A 285 -19.40 7.65 -10.00
N ARG A 286 -18.22 7.26 -10.52
CA ARG A 286 -17.60 5.97 -10.26
C ARG A 286 -17.32 5.75 -8.78
N GLY A 287 -16.93 6.77 -8.05
CA GLY A 287 -16.71 6.73 -6.60
C GLY A 287 -17.97 6.78 -5.75
N GLY A 288 -19.17 6.83 -6.37
CA GLY A 288 -20.44 6.93 -5.65
C GLY A 288 -20.54 8.20 -4.82
N GLY A 289 -20.06 9.33 -5.34
CA GLY A 289 -20.00 10.64 -4.67
C GLY A 289 -18.69 10.93 -3.93
N GLN A 290 -17.76 9.97 -3.86
CA GLN A 290 -16.38 10.20 -3.43
C GLN A 290 -15.47 10.26 -4.64
N LEU A 291 -14.47 11.13 -4.62
CA LEU A 291 -13.54 11.24 -5.74
C LEU A 291 -12.67 9.97 -5.84
N ALA A 292 -12.87 9.20 -6.92
CA ALA A 292 -12.08 8.01 -7.24
C ALA A 292 -11.24 8.31 -8.49
N ILE A 293 -10.07 8.94 -8.30
CA ILE A 293 -9.20 9.42 -9.41
C ILE A 293 -8.79 8.27 -10.31
N SER A 294 -9.05 8.40 -11.61
CA SER A 294 -8.61 7.45 -12.63
C SER A 294 -7.09 7.53 -12.81
N GLN A 295 -6.38 6.45 -12.46
CA GLN A 295 -4.93 6.37 -12.62
C GLN A 295 -4.51 5.68 -13.93
N THR A 296 -5.41 4.87 -14.53
CA THR A 296 -5.17 4.14 -15.78
C THR A 296 -6.48 3.85 -16.49
N ASP A 297 -6.41 3.53 -17.79
CA ASP A 297 -7.56 3.00 -18.53
C ASP A 297 -7.73 1.50 -18.24
N PHE A 298 -8.67 1.19 -17.36
CA PHE A 298 -8.98 -0.19 -16.93
C PHE A 298 -9.57 -1.05 -18.05
N SER A 299 -10.17 -0.46 -19.08
CA SER A 299 -10.82 -1.18 -20.17
C SER A 299 -9.83 -1.96 -21.05
N ARG A 300 -8.55 -1.58 -20.98
CA ARG A 300 -7.47 -2.17 -21.77
C ARG A 300 -6.86 -3.43 -21.15
N PHE A 301 -7.22 -3.77 -19.92
CA PHE A 301 -6.60 -4.88 -19.22
C PHE A 301 -7.64 -5.93 -18.81
N LYS A 302 -7.30 -7.20 -19.05
CA LYS A 302 -8.11 -8.33 -18.65
C LYS A 302 -7.22 -9.48 -18.17
N VAL A 303 -7.43 -9.86 -16.91
CA VAL A 303 -6.64 -10.91 -16.24
C VAL A 303 -6.85 -12.26 -16.92
N GLY A 304 -5.76 -12.87 -17.35
CA GLY A 304 -5.72 -14.12 -18.10
C GLY A 304 -5.76 -13.95 -19.63
N GLU A 305 -5.93 -12.70 -20.15
CA GLU A 305 -5.93 -12.44 -21.60
C GLU A 305 -4.73 -11.59 -22.04
N ASN A 306 -4.42 -10.51 -21.32
CA ASN A 306 -3.30 -9.64 -21.66
C ASN A 306 -2.45 -9.20 -20.44
N VAL A 307 -2.86 -9.58 -19.24
CA VAL A 307 -2.06 -9.62 -18.00
C VAL A 307 -2.27 -10.97 -17.33
N ALA A 308 -1.30 -11.46 -16.57
CA ALA A 308 -1.31 -12.79 -15.96
C ALA A 308 -1.47 -13.92 -16.99
N THR A 309 -0.63 -13.93 -18.01
CA THR A 309 -0.76 -14.83 -19.16
C THR A 309 0.27 -15.95 -19.23
N ALA A 310 1.12 -16.11 -18.20
CA ALA A 310 2.05 -17.22 -18.12
C ALA A 310 1.29 -18.56 -18.12
N PRO A 311 1.61 -19.51 -19.02
CA PRO A 311 0.89 -20.77 -19.12
C PRO A 311 1.15 -21.65 -17.89
N GLY A 312 0.11 -22.33 -17.42
CA GLY A 312 0.18 -23.19 -16.24
C GLY A 312 -1.18 -23.76 -15.87
N LYS A 313 -1.25 -24.44 -14.73
CA LYS A 313 -2.45 -25.07 -14.20
C LYS A 313 -2.59 -24.78 -12.71
N VAL A 314 -3.83 -24.69 -12.24
CA VAL A 314 -4.15 -24.77 -10.81
C VAL A 314 -4.20 -26.24 -10.42
N ILE A 315 -3.27 -26.66 -9.55
CA ILE A 315 -3.10 -28.08 -9.18
C ILE A 315 -3.61 -28.40 -7.78
N PHE A 316 -3.88 -27.37 -6.96
CA PHE A 316 -4.42 -27.50 -5.61
C PHE A 316 -5.26 -26.28 -5.27
N GLN A 317 -6.30 -26.47 -4.48
CA GLN A 317 -7.18 -25.40 -4.00
C GLN A 317 -7.72 -25.73 -2.62
N ASN A 318 -7.79 -24.72 -1.76
CA ASN A 318 -8.56 -24.70 -0.51
C ASN A 318 -9.21 -23.33 -0.33
N ASP A 319 -9.77 -23.04 0.85
CA ASP A 319 -10.49 -21.78 1.12
C ASP A 319 -9.59 -20.53 0.99
N LEU A 320 -8.26 -20.63 1.18
CA LEU A 320 -7.34 -19.50 1.19
C LEU A 320 -6.50 -19.36 -0.07
N ILE A 321 -6.12 -20.46 -0.72
CA ILE A 321 -5.22 -20.42 -1.87
C ILE A 321 -5.69 -21.28 -3.04
N GLN A 322 -5.36 -20.84 -4.25
CA GLN A 322 -5.12 -21.69 -5.41
C GLN A 322 -3.62 -21.79 -5.64
N LEU A 323 -3.10 -23.01 -5.74
CA LEU A 323 -1.69 -23.24 -6.05
C LEU A 323 -1.54 -23.48 -7.55
N LEU A 324 -0.79 -22.58 -8.20
CA LEU A 324 -0.50 -22.66 -9.62
C LEU A 324 0.87 -23.32 -9.83
N GLN A 325 0.95 -24.27 -10.78
CA GLN A 325 2.20 -24.74 -11.37
C GLN A 325 2.30 -24.21 -12.79
N PHE A 326 3.38 -23.50 -13.08
CA PHE A 326 3.61 -22.95 -14.43
C PHE A 326 4.30 -23.95 -15.33
N SER A 327 3.92 -23.91 -16.62
CA SER A 327 4.48 -24.79 -17.64
C SER A 327 5.97 -24.51 -17.85
N PRO A 328 6.81 -25.54 -17.98
CA PRO A 328 8.22 -25.36 -18.27
C PRO A 328 8.42 -24.77 -19.67
N SER A 329 9.50 -24.00 -19.84
CA SER A 329 9.94 -23.48 -21.14
C SER A 329 11.28 -24.07 -21.59
N THR A 330 11.81 -25.01 -20.81
CA THR A 330 13.05 -25.76 -21.07
C THR A 330 12.77 -27.25 -21.03
N THR A 331 13.61 -28.05 -21.67
CA THR A 331 13.50 -29.52 -21.66
C THR A 331 13.91 -30.17 -20.36
N GLU A 332 14.74 -29.48 -19.58
CA GLU A 332 15.22 -29.89 -18.27
C GLU A 332 14.98 -28.75 -17.26
N VAL A 333 14.76 -29.14 -16.01
CA VAL A 333 14.56 -28.22 -14.90
C VAL A 333 15.37 -28.65 -13.69
N HIS A 334 15.66 -27.74 -12.78
CA HIS A 334 16.28 -28.09 -11.50
C HIS A 334 15.33 -28.98 -10.67
N GLU A 335 15.92 -29.94 -9.96
CA GLU A 335 15.20 -30.95 -9.18
C GLU A 335 14.35 -30.32 -8.08
N ILE A 336 14.91 -29.39 -7.28
CA ILE A 336 14.18 -28.73 -6.18
C ILE A 336 13.31 -27.61 -6.75
N PRO A 337 11.98 -27.72 -6.63
CA PRO A 337 11.05 -26.73 -7.16
C PRO A 337 11.10 -25.40 -6.40
N LEU A 338 10.62 -24.34 -7.05
CA LEU A 338 10.51 -23.01 -6.49
C LEU A 338 9.04 -22.67 -6.19
N LEU A 339 8.73 -22.37 -4.92
CA LEU A 339 7.40 -22.01 -4.45
C LEU A 339 7.37 -20.55 -3.99
N ILE A 340 6.49 -19.74 -4.57
CA ILE A 340 6.40 -18.30 -4.33
C ILE A 340 5.12 -17.95 -3.55
N PHE A 341 5.27 -17.19 -2.47
CA PHE A 341 4.22 -16.63 -1.65
C PHE A 341 4.18 -15.11 -1.85
N PRO A 342 3.33 -14.61 -2.76
CA PRO A 342 3.15 -13.17 -2.95
C PRO A 342 2.37 -12.55 -1.78
N PRO A 343 2.29 -11.20 -1.69
CA PRO A 343 1.42 -10.56 -0.71
C PRO A 343 -0.04 -10.93 -0.95
N TRP A 344 -0.82 -11.06 0.14
CA TRP A 344 -2.28 -11.24 0.06
C TRP A 344 -3.05 -9.93 0.03
N ILE A 345 -2.37 -8.79 0.17
CA ILE A 345 -2.96 -7.45 0.03
C ILE A 345 -3.29 -7.16 -1.44
N ASN A 346 -2.42 -7.64 -2.35
CA ASN A 346 -2.55 -7.53 -3.79
C ASN A 346 -2.48 -8.92 -4.43
N LYS A 347 -2.76 -8.96 -5.72
CA LYS A 347 -2.80 -10.20 -6.47
C LYS A 347 -1.42 -10.60 -7.00
N PHE A 348 -1.18 -11.90 -7.12
CA PHE A 348 0.11 -12.47 -7.49
C PHE A 348 0.65 -12.01 -8.85
N TYR A 349 -0.22 -11.53 -9.74
CA TYR A 349 0.18 -11.25 -11.11
C TYR A 349 1.05 -10.00 -11.30
N ILE A 350 1.43 -9.31 -10.21
CA ILE A 350 2.59 -8.42 -10.25
C ILE A 350 3.84 -9.13 -10.78
N LEU A 351 3.95 -10.43 -10.53
CA LEU A 351 5.03 -11.28 -11.02
C LEU A 351 4.84 -11.73 -12.47
N ASP A 352 3.69 -11.42 -13.10
CA ASP A 352 3.33 -11.77 -14.49
C ASP A 352 2.43 -10.71 -15.12
N LEU A 353 2.86 -9.45 -15.11
CA LEU A 353 2.09 -8.35 -15.71
C LEU A 353 2.00 -8.52 -17.22
N ARG A 354 3.12 -8.58 -17.90
CA ARG A 354 3.26 -8.80 -19.35
C ARG A 354 4.42 -9.75 -19.64
N PRO A 355 4.44 -10.41 -20.79
CA PRO A 355 5.53 -11.36 -21.11
C PRO A 355 6.94 -10.77 -20.93
N GLU A 356 7.15 -9.49 -21.26
CA GLU A 356 8.46 -8.82 -21.25
C GLU A 356 8.97 -8.54 -19.83
N ASN A 357 8.06 -8.40 -18.85
CA ASN A 357 8.42 -8.13 -17.45
C ASN A 357 7.98 -9.24 -16.49
N SER A 358 7.58 -10.40 -17.02
CA SER A 358 7.17 -11.56 -16.21
C SER A 358 8.36 -12.23 -15.55
N MET A 359 8.42 -12.15 -14.23
CA MET A 359 9.38 -12.93 -13.43
C MET A 359 9.08 -14.43 -13.51
N ILE A 360 7.84 -14.83 -13.58
CA ILE A 360 7.39 -16.22 -13.68
C ILE A 360 7.93 -16.84 -14.98
N ARG A 361 7.72 -16.20 -16.12
CA ARG A 361 8.26 -16.67 -17.42
C ARG A 361 9.77 -16.69 -17.42
N TRP A 362 10.40 -15.67 -16.85
CA TRP A 362 11.85 -15.62 -16.78
C TRP A 362 12.42 -16.75 -15.92
N LEU A 363 11.81 -17.07 -14.78
CA LEU A 363 12.22 -18.19 -13.93
C LEU A 363 12.04 -19.55 -14.63
N ALA A 364 10.91 -19.76 -15.32
CA ALA A 364 10.69 -20.95 -16.13
C ALA A 364 11.78 -21.09 -17.23
N ALA A 365 12.19 -19.97 -17.85
CA ALA A 365 13.29 -19.96 -18.83
C ALA A 365 14.68 -20.16 -18.20
N GLN A 366 14.82 -19.96 -16.88
CA GLN A 366 16.05 -20.33 -16.16
C GLN A 366 16.09 -21.80 -15.72
N GLY A 367 15.08 -22.60 -16.07
CA GLY A 367 14.99 -24.03 -15.75
C GLY A 367 14.44 -24.32 -14.35
N PHE A 368 13.58 -23.46 -13.82
CA PHE A 368 12.89 -23.76 -12.55
C PHE A 368 11.46 -24.28 -12.78
N THR A 369 11.07 -25.31 -12.01
CA THR A 369 9.64 -25.63 -11.85
C THR A 369 9.03 -24.61 -10.88
N VAL A 370 8.21 -23.69 -11.39
CA VAL A 370 7.69 -22.55 -10.62
C VAL A 370 6.28 -22.83 -10.15
N PHE A 371 6.06 -22.66 -8.83
CA PHE A 371 4.75 -22.68 -8.18
C PHE A 371 4.48 -21.32 -7.56
N VAL A 372 3.20 -20.88 -7.60
CA VAL A 372 2.76 -19.63 -6.97
C VAL A 372 1.46 -19.86 -6.21
N ALA A 373 1.42 -19.40 -4.96
CA ALA A 373 0.19 -19.35 -4.18
C ALA A 373 -0.62 -18.11 -4.58
N SER A 374 -1.79 -18.31 -5.18
CA SER A 374 -2.76 -17.25 -5.48
C SER A 374 -3.76 -17.15 -4.34
N TRP A 375 -3.67 -16.09 -3.53
CA TRP A 375 -4.56 -15.89 -2.40
C TRP A 375 -5.97 -15.56 -2.85
N VAL A 376 -6.98 -16.06 -2.09
CA VAL A 376 -8.38 -15.68 -2.26
C VAL A 376 -8.57 -14.19 -1.99
N ASN A 377 -9.57 -13.57 -2.61
CA ASN A 377 -10.08 -12.27 -2.19
C ASN A 377 -11.18 -12.51 -1.12
N PRO A 378 -10.87 -12.34 0.19
CA PRO A 378 -11.76 -12.81 1.25
C PRO A 378 -13.06 -11.99 1.31
N ASP A 379 -14.15 -12.68 1.60
CA ASP A 379 -15.45 -12.11 1.94
C ASP A 379 -15.75 -12.24 3.44
N ALA A 380 -16.97 -11.89 3.86
CA ALA A 380 -17.39 -11.98 5.25
C ALA A 380 -17.30 -13.41 5.84
N LYS A 381 -17.33 -14.47 5.02
CA LYS A 381 -17.21 -15.85 5.50
C LYS A 381 -15.78 -16.15 6.00
N LEU A 382 -14.80 -15.46 5.44
CA LEU A 382 -13.40 -15.62 5.79
C LEU A 382 -12.92 -14.55 6.79
N SER A 383 -13.81 -13.70 7.31
CA SER A 383 -13.48 -12.57 8.20
C SER A 383 -12.74 -12.98 9.49
N THR A 384 -12.94 -14.22 9.95
CA THR A 384 -12.33 -14.76 11.17
C THR A 384 -10.99 -15.47 10.91
N LYS A 385 -10.55 -15.59 9.65
CA LYS A 385 -9.27 -16.22 9.33
C LYS A 385 -8.11 -15.50 10.02
N THR A 386 -7.26 -16.29 10.65
CA THR A 386 -6.15 -15.86 11.49
C THR A 386 -4.81 -15.96 10.74
N ILE A 387 -3.75 -15.45 11.32
CA ILE A 387 -2.39 -15.66 10.81
C ILE A 387 -1.99 -17.15 10.88
N GLU A 388 -2.54 -17.90 11.81
CA GLU A 388 -2.30 -19.35 11.93
C GLU A 388 -3.00 -20.12 10.81
N ASP A 389 -4.20 -19.68 10.38
CA ASP A 389 -4.86 -20.26 9.20
C ASP A 389 -4.01 -20.00 7.93
N TYR A 390 -3.48 -18.77 7.77
CA TYR A 390 -2.60 -18.46 6.65
C TYR A 390 -1.28 -19.23 6.70
N LEU A 391 -0.76 -19.52 7.89
CA LEU A 391 0.39 -20.39 8.06
C LEU A 391 0.08 -21.83 7.63
N HIS A 392 -1.04 -22.42 8.11
CA HIS A 392 -1.36 -23.83 7.88
C HIS A 392 -1.99 -24.06 6.51
N GLU A 393 -3.07 -23.34 6.19
CA GLU A 393 -3.82 -23.52 4.94
C GLU A 393 -3.10 -22.82 3.75
N GLY A 394 -2.24 -21.84 4.01
CA GLY A 394 -1.44 -21.15 3.01
C GLY A 394 -0.06 -21.81 2.84
N ILE A 395 0.86 -21.59 3.78
CA ILE A 395 2.26 -22.00 3.63
C ILE A 395 2.43 -23.52 3.67
N TYR A 396 1.93 -24.17 4.72
CA TYR A 396 2.14 -25.63 4.88
C TYR A 396 1.39 -26.44 3.84
N ALA A 397 0.14 -26.08 3.54
CA ALA A 397 -0.65 -26.76 2.51
C ALA A 397 -0.01 -26.63 1.12
N ALA A 398 0.55 -25.46 0.79
CA ALA A 398 1.26 -25.27 -0.48
C ALA A 398 2.55 -26.11 -0.55
N ILE A 399 3.36 -26.16 0.54
CA ILE A 399 4.56 -27.00 0.60
C ILE A 399 4.19 -28.47 0.43
N GLU A 400 3.14 -28.94 1.10
CA GLU A 400 2.64 -30.31 0.99
C GLU A 400 2.21 -30.64 -0.44
N ALA A 401 1.42 -29.77 -1.05
CA ALA A 401 0.94 -29.96 -2.41
C ALA A 401 2.11 -30.00 -3.41
N VAL A 402 3.12 -29.13 -3.27
CA VAL A 402 4.33 -29.15 -4.12
C VAL A 402 5.12 -30.45 -3.92
N THR A 403 5.27 -30.90 -2.68
CA THR A 403 5.97 -32.15 -2.36
C THR A 403 5.26 -33.37 -2.99
N VAL A 404 3.95 -33.42 -2.88
CA VAL A 404 3.13 -34.48 -3.53
C VAL A 404 3.24 -34.39 -5.05
N GLN A 405 3.11 -33.20 -5.63
CA GLN A 405 3.12 -32.98 -7.07
C GLN A 405 4.45 -33.35 -7.73
N THR A 406 5.55 -33.08 -7.05
CA THR A 406 6.90 -33.24 -7.62
C THR A 406 7.63 -34.52 -7.17
N GLY A 407 7.18 -35.12 -6.07
CA GLY A 407 7.88 -36.22 -5.40
C GLY A 407 9.17 -35.80 -4.70
N VAL A 408 9.49 -34.52 -4.61
CA VAL A 408 10.69 -33.96 -3.99
C VAL A 408 10.41 -33.53 -2.56
N ALA A 409 11.21 -33.97 -1.61
CA ALA A 409 10.99 -33.74 -0.18
C ALA A 409 11.19 -32.29 0.27
N THR A 410 11.89 -31.48 -0.52
CA THR A 410 12.24 -30.11 -0.18
C THR A 410 11.86 -29.13 -1.28
N VAL A 411 11.66 -27.87 -0.91
CA VAL A 411 11.30 -26.77 -1.81
C VAL A 411 12.21 -25.57 -1.56
N ASN A 412 12.53 -24.82 -2.60
CA ASN A 412 13.03 -23.46 -2.45
C ASN A 412 11.82 -22.52 -2.37
N THR A 413 11.88 -21.51 -1.51
CA THR A 413 10.74 -20.62 -1.29
C THR A 413 11.09 -19.16 -1.57
N VAL A 414 10.07 -18.40 -1.99
CA VAL A 414 10.13 -16.93 -2.10
C VAL A 414 8.96 -16.34 -1.35
N GLY A 415 9.21 -15.36 -0.49
CA GLY A 415 8.19 -14.52 0.13
C GLY A 415 8.32 -13.07 -0.33
N TYR A 416 7.27 -12.51 -0.91
CA TYR A 416 7.27 -11.11 -1.32
C TYR A 416 6.43 -10.27 -0.35
N CYS A 417 7.00 -9.15 0.12
CA CYS A 417 6.36 -8.18 1.02
C CYS A 417 5.78 -8.90 2.27
N ILE A 418 4.49 -8.72 2.59
CA ILE A 418 3.81 -9.38 3.71
C ILE A 418 3.81 -10.93 3.59
N GLY A 419 3.82 -11.47 2.36
CA GLY A 419 4.01 -12.91 2.13
C GLY A 419 5.37 -13.39 2.61
N GLY A 420 6.41 -12.53 2.54
CA GLY A 420 7.72 -12.80 3.13
C GLY A 420 7.72 -12.72 4.66
N THR A 421 6.98 -11.79 5.25
CA THR A 421 6.82 -11.75 6.72
C THR A 421 6.18 -13.04 7.23
N LEU A 422 5.12 -13.54 6.55
CA LEU A 422 4.50 -14.83 6.89
C LEU A 422 5.47 -16.00 6.69
N LEU A 423 6.23 -16.01 5.58
CA LEU A 423 7.26 -17.04 5.33
C LEU A 423 8.34 -17.04 6.43
N SER A 424 8.72 -15.86 6.94
CA SER A 424 9.67 -15.74 8.07
C SER A 424 9.11 -16.39 9.34
N CYS A 425 7.82 -16.18 9.63
CA CYS A 425 7.12 -16.85 10.72
C CYS A 425 7.09 -18.36 10.51
N ALA A 426 6.79 -18.81 9.28
CA ALA A 426 6.81 -20.23 8.94
C ALA A 426 8.18 -20.87 9.15
N LEU A 427 9.26 -20.23 8.70
CA LEU A 427 10.63 -20.72 8.90
C LEU A 427 11.00 -20.85 10.37
N ALA A 428 10.65 -19.85 11.20
CA ALA A 428 10.91 -19.90 12.64
C ALA A 428 10.08 -21.00 13.33
N HIS A 429 8.80 -21.16 12.95
CA HIS A 429 7.95 -22.23 13.43
C HIS A 429 8.46 -23.63 13.00
N MET A 430 8.88 -23.79 11.75
CA MET A 430 9.49 -25.02 11.24
C MET A 430 10.80 -25.34 11.96
N ALA A 431 11.64 -24.33 12.23
CA ALA A 431 12.89 -24.51 12.97
C ALA A 431 12.63 -25.01 14.39
N ALA A 432 11.62 -24.49 15.09
CA ALA A 432 11.22 -24.96 16.42
C ALA A 432 10.77 -26.44 16.41
N ARG A 433 10.21 -26.92 15.31
CA ARG A 433 9.73 -28.29 15.12
C ARG A 433 10.73 -29.21 14.41
N ASN A 434 11.93 -28.74 14.10
CA ASN A 434 12.93 -29.45 13.30
C ASN A 434 12.43 -29.87 11.90
N ASP A 435 11.47 -29.16 11.33
CA ASP A 435 11.00 -29.36 9.95
C ASP A 435 12.00 -28.72 8.97
N ARG A 436 12.49 -29.49 8.00
CA ARG A 436 13.55 -29.10 7.05
C ARG A 436 13.06 -29.13 5.60
N ARG A 437 11.77 -29.06 5.35
CA ARG A 437 11.23 -29.10 4.00
C ARG A 437 11.56 -27.86 3.15
N ILE A 438 12.03 -26.76 3.73
CA ILE A 438 12.50 -25.59 2.99
C ILE A 438 14.04 -25.66 2.86
N ALA A 439 14.52 -25.85 1.63
CA ALA A 439 15.95 -25.95 1.30
C ALA A 439 16.63 -24.58 1.29
N SER A 440 15.96 -23.55 0.79
CA SER A 440 16.39 -22.15 0.83
C SER A 440 15.18 -21.22 0.83
N ALA A 441 15.34 -20.01 1.35
CA ALA A 441 14.29 -18.99 1.31
C ALA A 441 14.82 -17.68 0.76
N THR A 442 13.98 -17.01 -0.03
CA THR A 442 14.24 -15.68 -0.59
C THR A 442 13.17 -14.70 -0.12
N PHE A 443 13.58 -13.51 0.20
CA PHE A 443 12.67 -12.41 0.59
C PHE A 443 12.80 -11.25 -0.38
N PHE A 444 11.69 -10.83 -0.99
CA PHE A 444 11.60 -9.65 -1.83
C PHE A 444 10.90 -8.54 -1.08
N ALA A 445 11.61 -7.44 -0.80
CA ALA A 445 11.08 -6.26 -0.13
C ALA A 445 10.18 -6.62 1.07
N ALA A 446 10.64 -7.54 1.92
CA ALA A 446 9.90 -8.10 3.05
C ALA A 446 10.56 -7.75 4.38
N GLN A 447 9.75 -7.31 5.35
CA GLN A 447 10.20 -6.90 6.67
C GLN A 447 10.06 -8.04 7.68
N GLN A 448 11.08 -8.20 8.54
CA GLN A 448 11.06 -9.01 9.75
C GLN A 448 11.28 -8.16 11.00
N ASP A 449 11.85 -6.96 10.83
CA ASP A 449 11.98 -5.92 11.83
C ASP A 449 11.25 -4.67 11.35
N PHE A 450 10.24 -4.23 12.10
CA PHE A 450 9.37 -3.11 11.77
C PHE A 450 9.74 -1.82 12.51
N SER A 451 10.85 -1.81 13.27
CA SER A 451 11.26 -0.62 14.04
C SER A 451 11.50 0.63 13.18
N GLU A 452 11.81 0.44 11.90
CA GLU A 452 11.99 1.51 10.91
C GLU A 452 11.06 1.36 9.70
N ALA A 453 9.82 0.91 9.92
CA ALA A 453 8.83 0.70 8.87
C ALA A 453 8.25 1.98 8.23
N GLY A 454 8.91 3.12 8.44
CA GLY A 454 8.59 4.38 7.75
C GLY A 454 7.24 4.97 8.17
N ASP A 455 6.57 5.62 7.20
CA ASP A 455 5.34 6.36 7.45
C ASP A 455 4.14 5.45 7.78
N LEU A 456 4.20 4.16 7.48
CA LEU A 456 3.14 3.21 7.88
C LEU A 456 2.98 3.09 9.41
N LEU A 457 4.01 3.40 10.20
CA LEU A 457 3.94 3.43 11.67
C LEU A 457 2.91 4.43 12.21
N ILE A 458 2.60 5.50 11.46
CA ILE A 458 1.62 6.50 11.91
C ILE A 458 0.20 5.94 12.07
N PHE A 459 -0.11 4.84 11.36
CA PHE A 459 -1.41 4.15 11.38
C PHE A 459 -1.50 3.02 12.43
N THR A 460 -0.63 3.02 13.45
CA THR A 460 -0.57 1.92 14.43
C THR A 460 -0.83 2.35 15.88
N ASN A 461 -1.32 3.58 16.11
CA ASN A 461 -1.75 3.98 17.46
C ASN A 461 -3.07 3.30 17.85
N ASP A 462 -3.28 3.18 19.15
CA ASP A 462 -4.42 2.44 19.71
C ASP A 462 -5.78 3.01 19.30
N ASP A 463 -5.92 4.32 19.18
CA ASP A 463 -7.20 4.95 18.81
C ASP A 463 -7.54 4.70 17.34
N TRP A 464 -6.55 4.83 16.45
CA TRP A 464 -6.72 4.50 15.05
C TRP A 464 -7.03 3.00 14.84
N LEU A 465 -6.33 2.13 15.57
CA LEU A 465 -6.57 0.68 15.51
C LEU A 465 -7.99 0.32 15.98
N LYS A 466 -8.51 0.97 17.04
CA LYS A 466 -9.89 0.77 17.50
C LYS A 466 -10.92 1.23 16.46
N GLU A 467 -10.69 2.40 15.84
CA GLU A 467 -11.57 2.93 14.80
C GLU A 467 -11.57 2.03 13.55
N LEU A 468 -10.38 1.59 13.12
CA LEU A 468 -10.24 0.65 12.02
C LEU A 468 -10.98 -0.67 12.32
N GLU A 469 -10.83 -1.21 13.52
CA GLU A 469 -11.51 -2.42 13.95
C GLU A 469 -13.04 -2.26 13.92
N ALA A 470 -13.56 -1.14 14.43
CA ALA A 470 -14.98 -0.81 14.38
C ALA A 470 -15.50 -0.65 12.93
N LYS A 471 -14.70 -0.01 12.06
CA LYS A 471 -15.01 0.11 10.63
C LYS A 471 -15.07 -1.27 9.94
N MET A 472 -14.15 -2.16 10.26
CA MET A 472 -14.15 -3.53 9.72
C MET A 472 -15.33 -4.34 10.23
N ASP A 473 -15.72 -4.19 11.50
CA ASP A 473 -16.92 -4.83 12.06
C ASP A 473 -18.19 -4.37 11.34
N ALA A 474 -18.34 -3.09 11.10
CA ALA A 474 -19.45 -2.52 10.33
C ALA A 474 -19.44 -2.99 8.85
N GLY A 475 -18.27 -3.29 8.29
CA GLY A 475 -18.06 -3.80 6.93
C GLY A 475 -18.17 -5.33 6.79
N GLY A 476 -18.72 -6.04 7.79
CA GLY A 476 -18.86 -7.51 7.75
C GLY A 476 -17.56 -8.26 8.10
N GLY A 477 -16.67 -7.65 8.86
CA GLY A 477 -15.45 -8.27 9.36
C GLY A 477 -14.30 -8.32 8.36
N VAL A 478 -14.36 -7.53 7.29
CA VAL A 478 -13.28 -7.40 6.30
C VAL A 478 -12.93 -5.93 6.07
N LEU A 479 -11.67 -5.64 5.81
CA LEU A 479 -11.25 -4.34 5.30
C LEU A 479 -11.45 -4.32 3.80
N ASP A 480 -12.11 -3.30 3.31
CA ASP A 480 -12.29 -3.06 1.88
C ASP A 480 -10.97 -2.76 1.17
N GLY A 481 -10.77 -3.33 -0.01
CA GLY A 481 -9.57 -3.13 -0.82
C GLY A 481 -9.34 -1.66 -1.19
N LYS A 482 -10.43 -0.88 -1.41
CA LYS A 482 -10.33 0.56 -1.67
C LYS A 482 -9.65 1.31 -0.51
N THR A 483 -9.97 0.98 0.73
CA THR A 483 -9.34 1.62 1.91
C THR A 483 -7.81 1.37 1.92
N MET A 484 -7.37 0.17 1.55
CA MET A 484 -5.94 -0.13 1.41
C MET A 484 -5.30 0.67 0.27
N ALA A 485 -5.96 0.75 -0.90
CA ALA A 485 -5.48 1.53 -2.03
C ALA A 485 -5.31 3.01 -1.67
N ASP A 486 -6.30 3.61 -1.02
CA ASP A 486 -6.29 5.01 -0.60
C ASP A 486 -5.14 5.28 0.39
N THR A 487 -4.89 4.35 1.34
CA THR A 487 -3.77 4.46 2.28
C THR A 487 -2.41 4.44 1.55
N PHE A 488 -2.19 3.51 0.64
CA PHE A 488 -0.94 3.45 -0.13
C PHE A 488 -0.77 4.64 -1.08
N ASN A 489 -1.84 5.14 -1.70
CA ASN A 489 -1.80 6.33 -2.53
C ASN A 489 -1.42 7.58 -1.70
N ALA A 490 -1.91 7.71 -0.47
CA ALA A 490 -1.57 8.82 0.43
C ALA A 490 -0.08 8.86 0.80
N LEU A 491 0.59 7.71 0.91
CA LEU A 491 2.04 7.65 1.16
C LEU A 491 2.87 8.27 0.02
N ARG A 492 2.34 8.32 -1.19
CA ARG A 492 2.97 8.88 -2.40
C ARG A 492 2.05 9.88 -3.10
N GLY A 493 1.43 10.78 -2.33
CA GLY A 493 0.40 11.70 -2.80
C GLY A 493 0.78 12.47 -4.07
N ASN A 494 2.01 12.97 -4.20
CA ASN A 494 2.46 13.67 -5.40
C ASN A 494 2.49 12.79 -6.66
N ASP A 495 2.93 11.53 -6.52
CA ASP A 495 3.02 10.61 -7.66
C ASP A 495 1.69 9.93 -7.98
N LEU A 496 0.87 9.59 -6.98
CA LEU A 496 -0.31 8.74 -7.12
C LEU A 496 -1.65 9.47 -6.98
N ILE A 497 -1.65 10.73 -6.53
CA ILE A 497 -2.84 11.57 -6.42
C ILE A 497 -2.68 12.82 -7.28
N TRP A 498 -1.77 13.73 -6.90
CA TRP A 498 -1.68 15.05 -7.50
C TRP A 498 -1.23 15.05 -8.96
N SER A 499 -0.35 14.13 -9.36
CA SER A 499 0.04 14.01 -10.78
C SER A 499 -1.15 13.64 -11.67
N PHE A 500 -2.04 12.75 -11.21
CA PHE A 500 -3.26 12.39 -11.94
C PHE A 500 -4.30 13.49 -11.87
N PHE A 501 -4.47 14.15 -10.73
CA PHE A 501 -5.33 15.31 -10.59
C PHE A 501 -4.99 16.40 -11.65
N VAL A 502 -3.72 16.76 -11.75
CA VAL A 502 -3.25 17.75 -12.72
C VAL A 502 -3.46 17.27 -14.17
N ASN A 503 -3.07 16.04 -14.49
CA ASN A 503 -3.21 15.53 -15.85
C ASN A 503 -4.67 15.36 -16.28
N ASN A 504 -5.50 14.77 -15.41
CA ASN A 504 -6.87 14.44 -15.78
C ASN A 504 -7.79 15.66 -15.75
N TYR A 505 -7.66 16.52 -14.70
CA TYR A 505 -8.62 17.56 -14.44
C TYR A 505 -8.16 18.96 -14.88
N LEU A 506 -6.87 19.28 -14.77
CA LEU A 506 -6.38 20.59 -15.21
C LEU A 506 -5.96 20.59 -16.69
N LEU A 507 -5.36 19.49 -17.15
CA LEU A 507 -4.90 19.36 -18.53
C LEU A 507 -5.93 18.66 -19.45
N GLY A 508 -7.02 18.11 -18.89
CA GLY A 508 -8.06 17.40 -19.64
C GLY A 508 -7.56 16.18 -20.41
N LYS A 509 -6.54 15.47 -19.87
CA LYS A 509 -5.97 14.28 -20.49
C LYS A 509 -6.72 13.03 -20.04
N GLU A 510 -6.84 12.06 -20.92
CA GLU A 510 -7.30 10.72 -20.56
C GLU A 510 -6.17 9.92 -19.93
N PRO A 511 -6.46 9.07 -18.90
CA PRO A 511 -5.49 8.18 -18.33
C PRO A 511 -4.97 7.20 -19.37
N LYS A 512 -3.64 7.09 -19.50
CA LYS A 512 -3.01 6.13 -20.41
C LYS A 512 -3.08 4.71 -19.83
N PRO A 513 -3.25 3.67 -20.66
CA PRO A 513 -3.15 2.29 -20.19
C PRO A 513 -1.77 2.02 -19.57
N PHE A 514 -1.75 1.57 -18.31
CA PHE A 514 -0.53 1.21 -17.60
C PHE A 514 -0.78 -0.01 -16.69
N ASP A 515 -0.20 -1.14 -17.04
CA ASP A 515 -0.39 -2.44 -16.41
C ASP A 515 -0.10 -2.47 -14.90
N LEU A 516 0.95 -1.77 -14.47
CA LEU A 516 1.30 -1.68 -13.06
C LEU A 516 0.23 -0.95 -12.24
N LEU A 517 -0.34 0.13 -12.76
CA LEU A 517 -1.42 0.86 -12.08
C LEU A 517 -2.75 0.10 -12.12
N PHE A 518 -3.00 -0.68 -13.19
CA PHE A 518 -4.11 -1.62 -13.22
C PHE A 518 -4.01 -2.65 -12.09
N TRP A 519 -2.84 -3.26 -11.92
CA TRP A 519 -2.57 -4.19 -10.83
C TRP A 519 -2.67 -3.49 -9.45
N ASN A 520 -2.10 -2.28 -9.31
CA ASN A 520 -2.11 -1.54 -8.05
C ASN A 520 -3.52 -1.23 -7.55
N ALA A 521 -4.46 -1.01 -8.48
CA ALA A 521 -5.86 -0.77 -8.15
C ALA A 521 -6.69 -2.05 -7.96
N ASP A 522 -6.15 -3.23 -8.32
CA ASP A 522 -6.81 -4.54 -8.16
C ASP A 522 -6.45 -5.19 -6.83
N GLN A 523 -6.72 -4.48 -5.73
CA GLN A 523 -6.41 -4.93 -4.38
C GLN A 523 -7.43 -5.94 -3.85
N THR A 524 -7.05 -6.66 -2.80
CA THR A 524 -7.89 -7.63 -2.11
C THR A 524 -8.39 -7.06 -0.78
N ARG A 525 -9.52 -7.57 -0.32
CA ARG A 525 -10.00 -7.34 1.04
C ARG A 525 -9.09 -8.05 2.07
N MET A 526 -9.17 -7.63 3.32
CA MET A 526 -8.39 -8.20 4.41
C MET A 526 -9.30 -8.72 5.52
N PRO A 527 -9.19 -9.98 5.97
CA PRO A 527 -9.89 -10.46 7.15
C PRO A 527 -9.52 -9.65 8.39
N LYS A 528 -10.51 -9.24 9.18
CA LYS A 528 -10.29 -8.42 10.39
C LYS A 528 -9.25 -9.03 11.33
N THR A 529 -9.45 -10.30 11.68
CA THR A 529 -8.58 -10.99 12.65
C THR A 529 -7.13 -11.00 12.19
N LEU A 530 -6.87 -11.33 10.93
CA LEU A 530 -5.54 -11.31 10.34
C LEU A 530 -4.94 -9.90 10.30
N HIS A 531 -5.71 -8.92 9.83
CA HIS A 531 -5.21 -7.55 9.62
C HIS A 531 -4.87 -6.87 10.95
N MET A 532 -5.76 -6.99 11.94
CA MET A 532 -5.52 -6.44 13.29
C MET A 532 -4.34 -7.12 13.98
N PHE A 533 -4.19 -8.45 13.79
CA PHE A 533 -3.01 -9.16 14.28
C PHE A 533 -1.72 -8.59 13.66
N TYR A 534 -1.72 -8.39 12.34
CA TYR A 534 -0.57 -7.86 11.61
C TYR A 534 -0.17 -6.46 12.10
N LEU A 535 -1.13 -5.54 12.20
CA LEU A 535 -0.84 -4.19 12.65
C LEU A 535 -0.35 -4.13 14.10
N ARG A 536 -0.94 -4.93 15.01
CA ARG A 536 -0.56 -4.94 16.43
C ARG A 536 0.79 -5.61 16.65
N ASN A 537 0.97 -6.84 16.16
CA ASN A 537 2.16 -7.63 16.50
C ASN A 537 3.41 -7.27 15.70
N PHE A 538 3.25 -6.82 14.44
CA PHE A 538 4.41 -6.48 13.62
C PHE A 538 4.71 -4.98 13.66
N TYR A 539 3.76 -4.12 13.27
CA TYR A 539 4.02 -2.68 13.21
C TYR A 539 4.12 -2.02 14.58
N ARG A 540 3.14 -2.27 15.49
CA ARG A 540 3.12 -1.62 16.79
C ARG A 540 4.16 -2.21 17.77
N ASP A 541 4.15 -3.54 17.91
CA ASP A 541 4.88 -4.23 18.96
C ASP A 541 6.22 -4.81 18.48
N ASN A 542 6.48 -4.85 17.16
CA ASN A 542 7.66 -5.46 16.54
C ASN A 542 8.01 -6.87 17.10
N ALA A 543 6.97 -7.63 17.46
CA ALA A 543 7.06 -8.82 18.29
C ALA A 543 7.89 -9.95 17.67
N LEU A 544 7.95 -10.04 16.33
CA LEU A 544 8.78 -11.05 15.64
C LEU A 544 10.27 -10.77 15.84
N ALA A 545 10.71 -9.54 15.59
CA ALA A 545 12.11 -9.15 15.74
C ALA A 545 12.59 -9.25 17.19
N GLU A 546 11.69 -8.97 18.14
CA GLU A 546 11.99 -9.05 19.57
C GLU A 546 11.86 -10.48 20.15
N GLY A 547 11.54 -11.48 19.30
CA GLY A 547 11.37 -12.86 19.74
C GLY A 547 10.24 -13.04 20.75
N LYS A 548 9.23 -12.18 20.74
CA LYS A 548 8.05 -12.22 21.62
C LYS A 548 6.84 -12.90 20.97
N LEU A 549 6.88 -13.11 19.64
CA LEU A 549 5.78 -13.68 18.90
C LEU A 549 5.69 -15.19 19.10
N SER A 550 4.49 -15.69 19.32
CA SER A 550 4.17 -17.13 19.33
C SER A 550 3.05 -17.41 18.33
N LEU A 551 3.19 -18.48 17.54
CA LEU A 551 2.17 -18.94 16.60
C LEU A 551 2.03 -20.46 16.71
N ALA A 552 0.80 -20.95 16.64
CA ALA A 552 0.47 -22.37 16.67
C ALA A 552 1.19 -23.15 17.77
N GLY A 553 1.32 -22.54 18.96
CA GLY A 553 1.94 -23.13 20.15
C GLY A 553 3.46 -23.01 20.23
N GLU A 554 4.14 -22.50 19.19
CA GLU A 554 5.60 -22.35 19.16
C GLU A 554 6.00 -20.87 19.32
N ARG A 555 7.03 -20.60 20.12
CA ARG A 555 7.67 -19.28 20.19
C ARG A 555 8.62 -19.12 19.00
N LEU A 556 8.45 -18.08 18.22
CA LEU A 556 9.22 -17.83 17.02
C LEU A 556 10.57 -17.18 17.34
N ASP A 557 11.64 -17.78 16.80
CA ASP A 557 13.00 -17.28 16.96
C ASP A 557 13.72 -17.39 15.61
N LEU A 558 13.90 -16.25 14.92
CA LEU A 558 14.59 -16.18 13.63
C LEU A 558 16.06 -16.59 13.75
N GLY A 559 16.69 -16.37 14.91
CA GLY A 559 18.06 -16.80 15.18
C GLY A 559 18.27 -18.31 15.17
N LYS A 560 17.19 -19.08 15.27
CA LYS A 560 17.23 -20.57 15.16
C LYS A 560 16.97 -21.10 13.76
N VAL A 561 16.67 -20.23 12.78
CA VAL A 561 16.46 -20.63 11.38
C VAL A 561 17.81 -20.87 10.71
N PRO A 562 18.16 -22.13 10.37
CA PRO A 562 19.44 -22.47 9.76
C PRO A 562 19.41 -22.42 8.23
N THR A 563 18.24 -22.23 7.64
CA THR A 563 17.99 -22.20 6.19
C THR A 563 18.80 -21.07 5.55
N PRO A 564 19.49 -21.32 4.41
CA PRO A 564 20.13 -20.27 3.63
C PRO A 564 19.11 -19.24 3.14
N ILE A 565 19.41 -17.96 3.35
CA ILE A 565 18.51 -16.83 3.08
C ILE A 565 19.11 -15.92 2.00
N TYR A 566 18.29 -15.53 1.04
CA TYR A 566 18.56 -14.41 0.13
C TYR A 566 17.56 -13.29 0.40
N VAL A 567 18.05 -12.09 0.60
CA VAL A 567 17.19 -10.91 0.85
C VAL A 567 17.43 -9.87 -0.23
N GLN A 568 16.39 -9.54 -0.99
CA GLN A 568 16.37 -8.38 -1.85
C GLN A 568 15.61 -7.26 -1.16
N SER A 569 16.20 -6.08 -1.13
CA SER A 569 15.56 -4.83 -0.71
C SER A 569 15.65 -3.79 -1.82
N SER A 570 14.85 -2.74 -1.74
CA SER A 570 14.82 -1.66 -2.72
C SER A 570 15.21 -0.33 -2.06
N ARG A 571 16.11 0.45 -2.71
CA ARG A 571 16.74 1.64 -2.11
C ARG A 571 15.74 2.75 -1.81
N GLU A 572 14.72 2.91 -2.67
CA GLU A 572 13.72 3.97 -2.59
C GLU A 572 12.37 3.44 -2.11
N ASP A 573 12.40 2.29 -1.42
CA ASP A 573 11.20 1.65 -0.88
C ASP A 573 10.66 2.43 0.31
N HIS A 574 9.41 2.87 0.23
CA HIS A 574 8.69 3.60 1.27
C HIS A 574 7.69 2.71 2.04
N ILE A 575 7.47 1.47 1.58
CA ILE A 575 6.58 0.48 2.20
C ILE A 575 7.39 -0.47 3.10
N ALA A 576 8.50 -1.00 2.55
CA ALA A 576 9.46 -1.82 3.28
C ALA A 576 10.85 -1.15 3.21
N PRO A 577 11.10 -0.09 3.98
CA PRO A 577 12.34 0.69 3.90
C PRO A 577 13.58 -0.18 4.03
N ALA A 578 14.60 0.09 3.22
CA ALA A 578 15.79 -0.74 3.12
C ALA A 578 16.50 -0.96 4.48
N ARG A 579 16.47 0.03 5.37
CA ARG A 579 17.00 -0.11 6.74
C ARG A 579 16.24 -1.15 7.56
N SER A 580 14.90 -1.14 7.49
CA SER A 580 14.03 -2.11 8.16
C SER A 580 14.29 -3.52 7.63
N VAL A 581 14.33 -3.69 6.30
CA VAL A 581 14.61 -4.99 5.66
C VAL A 581 16.02 -5.48 6.01
N TYR A 582 17.02 -4.59 6.03
CA TYR A 582 18.38 -4.95 6.40
C TYR A 582 18.50 -5.40 7.86
N LYS A 583 17.86 -4.71 8.79
CA LYS A 583 17.77 -5.12 10.19
C LYS A 583 17.16 -6.52 10.32
N GLY A 584 16.04 -6.75 9.62
CA GLY A 584 15.36 -8.04 9.58
C GLY A 584 16.24 -9.16 9.01
N ALA A 585 17.00 -8.90 7.94
CA ALA A 585 17.92 -9.85 7.34
C ALA A 585 18.97 -10.38 8.33
N ARG A 586 19.42 -9.53 9.27
CA ARG A 586 20.42 -9.88 10.28
C ARG A 586 19.89 -10.69 11.47
N LEU A 587 18.59 -10.89 11.57
CA LEU A 587 17.98 -11.70 12.64
C LEU A 587 18.10 -13.20 12.39
N PHE A 588 18.31 -13.63 11.13
CA PHE A 588 18.38 -15.04 10.79
C PHE A 588 19.70 -15.67 11.26
N GLY A 589 19.61 -16.90 11.79
CA GLY A 589 20.78 -17.65 12.29
C GLY A 589 21.56 -18.38 11.20
N GLY A 590 20.95 -18.61 10.02
CA GLY A 590 21.58 -19.22 8.85
C GLY A 590 22.37 -18.24 7.99
N PRO A 591 23.02 -18.72 6.91
CA PRO A 591 23.74 -17.85 5.97
C PRO A 591 22.79 -16.89 5.26
N VAL A 592 23.11 -15.61 5.25
CA VAL A 592 22.31 -14.55 4.60
C VAL A 592 23.12 -13.87 3.49
N THR A 593 22.52 -13.79 2.31
CA THR A 593 23.00 -12.96 1.18
C THR A 593 22.03 -11.79 1.03
N PHE A 594 22.54 -10.56 1.12
CA PHE A 594 21.72 -9.34 0.98
C PHE A 594 22.05 -8.63 -0.33
N THR A 595 21.02 -8.17 -1.04
CA THR A 595 21.13 -7.40 -2.29
C THR A 595 20.22 -6.20 -2.21
N LEU A 596 20.73 -5.01 -2.55
CA LEU A 596 19.96 -3.77 -2.64
C LEU A 596 19.73 -3.43 -4.11
N ALA A 597 18.46 -3.33 -4.53
CA ALA A 597 18.10 -2.90 -5.88
C ALA A 597 17.82 -1.40 -5.93
N GLY A 598 18.09 -0.75 -7.03
CA GLY A 598 17.61 0.60 -7.32
C GLY A 598 16.09 0.65 -7.48
N SER A 599 15.49 1.87 -7.33
CA SER A 599 14.05 2.10 -7.41
C SER A 599 13.25 1.71 -6.15
N GLY A 600 11.90 1.74 -6.23
CA GLY A 600 10.98 1.56 -5.10
C GLY A 600 10.45 0.13 -4.95
N HIS A 601 9.45 -0.02 -4.09
CA HIS A 601 8.89 -1.29 -3.62
C HIS A 601 8.54 -2.30 -4.71
N ILE A 602 8.00 -1.83 -5.82
CA ILE A 602 7.55 -2.68 -6.93
C ILE A 602 8.60 -2.72 -8.05
N ALA A 603 9.00 -1.55 -8.55
CA ALA A 603 9.94 -1.47 -9.67
C ALA A 603 11.37 -1.94 -9.31
N GLY A 604 11.75 -1.91 -8.03
CA GLY A 604 12.99 -2.52 -7.55
C GLY A 604 12.95 -4.04 -7.54
N VAL A 605 11.78 -4.64 -7.33
CA VAL A 605 11.57 -6.10 -7.39
C VAL A 605 11.35 -6.55 -8.84
N ILE A 606 10.40 -5.93 -9.55
CA ILE A 606 10.03 -6.27 -10.93
C ILE A 606 10.89 -5.46 -11.89
N ASN A 607 12.11 -5.91 -12.10
CA ASN A 607 13.10 -5.29 -12.98
C ASN A 607 13.70 -6.34 -13.91
N ALA A 608 12.95 -6.69 -14.97
CA ALA A 608 13.38 -7.70 -15.93
C ALA A 608 14.77 -7.37 -16.55
N PRO A 609 15.69 -8.34 -16.66
CA PRO A 609 17.02 -8.09 -17.20
C PRO A 609 17.04 -7.46 -18.60
N ALA A 610 16.09 -7.82 -19.45
CA ALA A 610 15.96 -7.27 -20.79
C ALA A 610 15.65 -5.77 -20.83
N ALA A 611 15.08 -5.21 -19.75
CA ALA A 611 14.76 -3.78 -19.67
C ALA A 611 16.00 -2.90 -19.51
N MET A 612 17.14 -3.44 -19.09
CA MET A 612 18.40 -2.72 -18.85
C MET A 612 18.22 -1.45 -18.02
N LYS A 613 17.35 -1.50 -16.99
CA LYS A 613 17.03 -0.37 -16.13
C LYS A 613 17.64 -0.54 -14.75
N TYR A 614 17.85 0.60 -14.08
CA TYR A 614 18.33 0.69 -12.71
C TYR A 614 19.72 0.06 -12.50
N GLN A 615 20.06 -0.23 -11.26
CA GLN A 615 21.28 -0.89 -10.80
C GLN A 615 20.98 -1.67 -9.53
N HIS A 616 21.92 -2.48 -9.10
CA HIS A 616 21.87 -3.16 -7.81
C HIS A 616 23.24 -3.20 -7.16
N TRP A 617 23.26 -3.39 -5.84
CA TRP A 617 24.47 -3.46 -5.04
C TRP A 617 24.53 -4.83 -4.35
N THR A 618 25.73 -5.38 -4.26
CA THR A 618 26.05 -6.64 -3.57
C THR A 618 27.25 -6.46 -2.67
N ASN A 619 27.28 -7.18 -1.56
CA ASN A 619 28.40 -7.22 -0.62
C ASN A 619 28.33 -8.56 0.12
N ASP A 620 29.43 -9.28 0.17
CA ASP A 620 29.51 -10.59 0.86
C ASP A 620 29.52 -10.44 2.39
N ALA A 621 29.93 -9.27 2.90
CA ALA A 621 29.88 -8.96 4.31
C ALA A 621 28.49 -8.46 4.74
N LEU A 622 28.10 -8.74 6.00
CA LEU A 622 26.84 -8.27 6.59
C LEU A 622 27.11 -7.44 7.87
N PRO A 623 27.71 -6.22 7.73
CA PRO A 623 28.05 -5.37 8.87
C PRO A 623 26.80 -4.90 9.64
N PRO A 624 26.96 -4.29 10.83
CA PRO A 624 25.83 -3.92 11.69
C PRO A 624 24.79 -2.99 11.08
N THR A 625 25.17 -2.12 10.16
CA THR A 625 24.30 -1.08 9.58
C THR A 625 24.25 -1.16 8.05
N LEU A 626 23.13 -0.71 7.47
CA LEU A 626 22.98 -0.62 6.01
C LEU A 626 24.00 0.33 5.39
N GLU A 627 24.33 1.43 6.06
CA GLU A 627 25.34 2.39 5.61
C GLU A 627 26.73 1.75 5.54
N GLY A 628 27.08 0.97 6.57
CA GLY A 628 28.33 0.20 6.57
C GLY A 628 28.36 -0.85 5.48
N TRP A 629 27.22 -1.48 5.18
CA TRP A 629 27.07 -2.44 4.09
C TRP A 629 27.26 -1.75 2.72
N LEU A 630 26.61 -0.61 2.52
CA LEU A 630 26.74 0.19 1.30
C LEU A 630 28.15 0.70 1.05
N ALA A 631 28.87 1.07 2.09
CA ALA A 631 30.26 1.55 1.98
C ALA A 631 31.22 0.50 1.40
N GLY A 632 30.91 -0.80 1.60
CA GLY A 632 31.68 -1.93 1.04
C GLY A 632 31.02 -2.63 -0.15
N ALA A 633 29.89 -2.10 -0.66
CA ALA A 633 29.12 -2.74 -1.70
C ALA A 633 29.62 -2.40 -3.10
N THR A 634 29.51 -3.36 -4.01
CA THR A 634 29.79 -3.19 -5.45
C THR A 634 28.49 -2.90 -6.17
N GLU A 635 28.46 -1.79 -6.92
CA GLU A 635 27.35 -1.42 -7.78
C GLU A 635 27.47 -2.12 -9.14
N THR A 636 26.37 -2.73 -9.59
CA THR A 636 26.26 -3.39 -10.90
C THR A 636 25.05 -2.79 -11.65
N PRO A 637 25.21 -2.29 -12.89
CA PRO A 637 24.10 -1.82 -13.71
C PRO A 637 23.09 -2.94 -14.03
N GLY A 638 21.80 -2.57 -14.11
CA GLY A 638 20.72 -3.47 -14.53
C GLY A 638 20.11 -4.29 -13.39
N SER A 639 19.44 -5.36 -13.78
CA SER A 639 18.63 -6.21 -12.92
C SER A 639 19.46 -7.07 -11.96
N TRP A 640 18.97 -7.22 -10.74
CA TRP A 640 19.51 -8.14 -9.74
C TRP A 640 19.08 -9.61 -9.95
N TRP A 641 18.10 -9.89 -10.82
CA TRP A 641 17.59 -11.26 -11.07
C TRP A 641 18.67 -12.26 -11.47
N PRO A 642 19.65 -11.95 -12.35
CA PRO A 642 20.73 -12.89 -12.70
C PRO A 642 21.62 -13.25 -11.50
N HIS A 643 21.92 -12.30 -10.62
CA HIS A 643 22.67 -12.56 -9.39
C HIS A 643 21.90 -13.53 -8.47
N TRP A 644 20.60 -13.26 -8.24
CA TRP A 644 19.74 -14.14 -7.48
C TRP A 644 19.61 -15.55 -8.11
N ALA A 645 19.42 -15.64 -9.42
CA ALA A 645 19.31 -16.93 -10.10
C ALA A 645 20.57 -17.78 -9.93
N THR A 646 21.75 -17.17 -9.96
CA THR A 646 23.02 -17.88 -9.69
C THR A 646 23.03 -18.45 -8.28
N TRP A 647 22.63 -17.64 -7.29
CA TRP A 647 22.52 -18.08 -5.90
C TRP A 647 21.49 -19.22 -5.72
N LEU A 648 20.35 -19.12 -6.40
CA LEU A 648 19.26 -20.10 -6.32
C LEU A 648 19.61 -21.42 -7.01
N LYS A 649 20.22 -21.38 -8.21
CA LYS A 649 20.67 -22.56 -8.97
C LYS A 649 21.60 -23.44 -8.16
N ALA A 650 22.54 -22.85 -7.42
CA ALA A 650 23.46 -23.57 -6.54
C ALA A 650 22.75 -24.35 -5.41
N ARG A 651 21.45 -24.13 -5.18
CA ARG A 651 20.63 -24.75 -4.13
C ARG A 651 19.44 -25.53 -4.68
N SER A 652 19.39 -25.74 -5.99
CA SER A 652 18.21 -26.32 -6.66
C SER A 652 18.43 -27.75 -7.18
N GLY A 653 19.54 -28.38 -6.81
CA GLY A 653 19.88 -29.76 -7.19
C GLY A 653 20.26 -29.90 -8.67
N PRO A 654 20.43 -31.16 -9.15
CA PRO A 654 20.75 -31.43 -10.53
C PRO A 654 19.62 -31.08 -11.49
N LEU A 655 19.91 -31.10 -12.79
CA LEU A 655 18.89 -31.00 -13.83
C LEU A 655 18.21 -32.36 -14.02
N ILE A 656 16.90 -32.31 -14.18
CA ILE A 656 16.02 -33.46 -14.44
C ILE A 656 15.06 -33.10 -15.58
N PRO A 657 14.38 -34.06 -16.22
CA PRO A 657 13.38 -33.81 -17.22
C PRO A 657 12.31 -32.84 -16.71
N ALA A 658 11.86 -31.91 -17.56
CA ALA A 658 10.88 -30.92 -17.22
C ALA A 658 9.55 -31.54 -16.76
N ARG A 659 8.89 -30.88 -15.79
CA ARG A 659 7.64 -31.35 -15.19
C ARG A 659 6.44 -30.67 -15.84
N ASP A 660 5.62 -31.43 -16.56
CA ASP A 660 4.32 -30.95 -17.04
C ASP A 660 3.34 -30.83 -15.86
N PRO A 661 2.68 -29.68 -15.67
CA PRO A 661 1.65 -29.52 -14.64
C PRO A 661 0.52 -30.54 -14.69
N ALA A 662 0.18 -31.06 -15.88
CA ALA A 662 -0.88 -32.05 -16.08
C ALA A 662 -0.46 -33.49 -15.82
N ALA A 663 0.85 -33.77 -15.79
CA ALA A 663 1.39 -35.13 -15.66
C ALA A 663 1.63 -35.56 -14.20
N GLY A 664 1.51 -34.66 -13.22
CA GLY A 664 1.73 -34.95 -11.81
C GLY A 664 0.57 -35.71 -11.15
N PRO A 665 0.76 -36.13 -9.88
CA PRO A 665 -0.28 -36.83 -9.10
C PRO A 665 -1.53 -36.00 -8.82
N LEU A 666 -1.38 -34.67 -8.66
CA LEU A 666 -2.48 -33.76 -8.42
C LEU A 666 -3.15 -33.40 -9.76
N LYS A 667 -4.47 -33.64 -9.83
CA LYS A 667 -5.23 -33.32 -11.04
C LYS A 667 -5.47 -31.83 -11.16
N PRO A 668 -5.19 -31.20 -12.32
CA PRO A 668 -5.52 -29.81 -12.55
C PRO A 668 -7.02 -29.52 -12.45
N PHE A 669 -7.37 -28.40 -11.82
CA PHE A 669 -8.75 -27.91 -11.72
C PHE A 669 -9.11 -27.00 -12.88
N GLU A 670 -8.19 -26.08 -13.23
CA GLU A 670 -8.38 -25.07 -14.27
C GLU A 670 -7.01 -24.57 -14.78
N ASP A 671 -7.05 -23.78 -15.85
CA ASP A 671 -5.85 -23.14 -16.39
C ASP A 671 -5.42 -21.95 -15.54
N ALA A 672 -4.11 -21.65 -15.52
CA ALA A 672 -3.61 -20.38 -15.00
C ALA A 672 -4.27 -19.21 -15.77
N PRO A 673 -4.53 -18.09 -15.11
CA PRO A 673 -4.12 -17.71 -13.75
C PRO A 673 -5.08 -18.17 -12.64
N GLY A 674 -6.04 -19.04 -12.91
CA GLY A 674 -7.04 -19.49 -11.96
C GLY A 674 -8.23 -18.52 -11.80
N SER A 675 -9.16 -18.89 -10.93
CA SER A 675 -10.39 -18.11 -10.68
C SER A 675 -10.24 -17.13 -9.51
N TYR A 676 -9.44 -17.45 -8.47
CA TYR A 676 -9.28 -16.59 -7.29
C TYR A 676 -8.75 -15.19 -7.65
N VAL A 677 -7.77 -15.13 -8.52
CA VAL A 677 -7.16 -13.87 -8.98
C VAL A 677 -8.13 -12.95 -9.75
N LYS A 678 -9.23 -13.52 -10.32
CA LYS A 678 -10.20 -12.77 -11.14
C LYS A 678 -11.26 -12.05 -10.29
N VAL A 679 -11.41 -12.43 -9.01
CA VAL A 679 -12.39 -11.81 -8.10
C VAL A 679 -11.89 -10.42 -7.69
N ARG A 680 -12.62 -9.37 -8.06
CA ARG A 680 -12.32 -7.99 -7.68
C ARG A 680 -13.00 -7.60 -6.36
N SER A 681 -12.40 -6.61 -5.66
CA SER A 681 -12.97 -6.01 -4.45
C SER A 681 -14.16 -5.12 -4.77
#